data_94dc6ed38ebac1251167253574837bfb
#
_entry.id   94dc6ed38ebac1251167253574837bfb
#
_cell.length_a   1.000
_cell.length_b   1.000
_cell.length_c   1.000
_cell.angle_alpha   90.00
_cell.angle_beta   90.00
_cell.angle_gamma   90.00
#
_symmetry.space_group_name_H-M   'P 1'
#
loop_
_entity.id
_entity.type
_entity.pdbx_description
1 polymer ?
#
loop_
_entity_poly.entity_id
_entity_poly.type
_entity_poly.pdbx_seq_one_letter_code
_entity_poly.pdbx_strand_id
1 'polypeptide(L)'
;MTAAAETGVPVPTDVAIDLLVGNALTALAGYDRFTQDEVDTIVAKASVAALSRHADLARLAVEETGRGVFEDKAVKNIFACEHVTNHMAGLKTCGVIARDDVNGIVEIAEPVGVVCAITPVTNPTSTTIFKALLGLKTRNPVIFAFHPAAQHCSAEAARVVRDAAIAAGAPEHCIQWITDPSVEATGALMHHPGVSVILATGGNGMVRAAYSAGKPALGVGAGNVPAYLHRGAKLSRAVHDVVLSKSFDNGMVCASEQAAIIDTEIYPAALTEFQRLHAYLATPDDKRKLEELIFGTAAGATDCAGAQLNADIVGQSAAWIAERAGFKVPADTSIILVEVSGVGPAEPLTREKLCPVLAVLRAGSTEEGFQHAERMVEFNGLGHSAVIHTEDEEVAEAYGRRVKAVRIIWNAPASQGGIGDMYNAFLPSLTLGCGSYGRNSVSNNVTAVDLINIKRIGRRTNNLQWFKVPPKIYFEPNAIRYLADLPGVHRVTVVTDHTMTRLGYVDRLITVLQRRPERVALQIIDDVEPEPSVATVDRGAELMRSFQPDTIIALGGGSAMDAAKVMWLRYEHPEVVFADMREKFFDVRKRAFKFPTLGARAQLVCVPTTSGTGAEVTPFAVISDATTGKKYPLADYALTPSVAITDPVLAADLPPAITADSGFDALTHATESYVSVYANDFTDGLALQAIKLIFGHLERAVQHGAADPEAREKMHNAGTIAGMAFGSAFLGIVHAMSHTLGATFHIAHGRTNAILLPHVIRYNGTVPGKLTGWPKYESYRAPERFQDIARMLGLPARTPAEGVESYATAIERLRDAAGVERSFKAIGVDEQTFLADLPRQALNAYEDQCAPANPRMPMLDDMRQLMRAAYYGDRTD
;
A
#
# COMPACT_ATOMS: atom_id res chain seq x y z
N MET A 1 -46.19 -19.68 13.83
CA MET A 1 -47.40 -18.82 13.63
C MET A 1 -48.71 -19.50 14.03
N THR A 2 -48.72 -20.45 14.95
CA THR A 2 -49.95 -21.23 15.27
C THR A 2 -50.67 -20.79 16.57
N ALA A 3 -50.08 -19.88 17.36
CA ALA A 3 -50.71 -19.42 18.60
C ALA A 3 -51.21 -17.97 18.60
N ALA A 4 -50.72 -17.10 17.73
CA ALA A 4 -51.09 -15.66 17.68
C ALA A 4 -52.25 -15.37 16.69
N ALA A 5 -52.62 -16.31 15.82
CA ALA A 5 -53.72 -16.12 14.86
C ALA A 5 -55.13 -16.20 15.50
N GLU A 6 -55.24 -16.60 16.74
CA GLU A 6 -56.53 -16.80 17.42
C GLU A 6 -57.02 -15.62 18.27
N THR A 7 -56.20 -14.56 18.48
CA THR A 7 -56.55 -13.48 19.41
C THR A 7 -56.97 -12.16 18.78
N GLY A 8 -56.79 -11.99 17.46
CA GLY A 8 -57.18 -10.75 16.75
C GLY A 8 -56.53 -9.46 17.20
N VAL A 9 -55.53 -9.54 18.08
CA VAL A 9 -54.75 -8.36 18.57
C VAL A 9 -53.53 -8.16 17.65
N PRO A 10 -53.31 -6.95 17.07
CA PRO A 10 -52.12 -6.68 16.27
C PRO A 10 -50.84 -6.89 17.11
N VAL A 11 -49.92 -7.71 16.61
CA VAL A 11 -48.63 -7.92 17.25
C VAL A 11 -47.85 -6.60 17.19
N PRO A 12 -47.33 -6.07 18.30
CA PRO A 12 -46.51 -4.85 18.27
C PRO A 12 -45.33 -4.97 17.29
N THR A 13 -45.03 -3.92 16.57
CA THR A 13 -43.98 -3.89 15.54
C THR A 13 -42.62 -4.42 16.05
N ASP A 14 -42.21 -4.00 17.22
CA ASP A 14 -40.94 -4.41 17.80
C ASP A 14 -40.89 -5.93 18.05
N VAL A 15 -41.98 -6.51 18.58
CA VAL A 15 -42.08 -7.97 18.81
C VAL A 15 -42.02 -8.75 17.50
N ALA A 16 -42.66 -8.25 16.46
CA ALA A 16 -42.62 -8.89 15.12
C ALA A 16 -41.19 -8.85 14.53
N ILE A 17 -40.47 -7.72 14.69
CA ILE A 17 -39.09 -7.57 14.23
C ILE A 17 -38.14 -8.45 15.06
N ASP A 18 -38.29 -8.47 16.37
CA ASP A 18 -37.49 -9.36 17.26
C ASP A 18 -37.61 -10.83 16.86
N LEU A 19 -38.82 -11.28 16.51
CA LEU A 19 -39.06 -12.65 16.06
C LEU A 19 -38.36 -12.93 14.70
N LEU A 20 -38.48 -12.02 13.73
CA LEU A 20 -37.82 -12.16 12.42
C LEU A 20 -36.29 -12.25 12.58
N VAL A 21 -35.72 -11.38 13.41
CA VAL A 21 -34.28 -11.38 13.65
C VAL A 21 -33.82 -12.60 14.45
N GLY A 22 -34.57 -13.01 15.45
CA GLY A 22 -34.29 -14.24 16.21
C GLY A 22 -34.27 -15.49 15.31
N ASN A 23 -35.26 -15.61 14.42
CA ASN A 23 -35.29 -16.66 13.42
C ASN A 23 -34.09 -16.59 12.45
N ALA A 24 -33.72 -15.39 11.98
CA ALA A 24 -32.57 -15.18 11.11
C ALA A 24 -31.24 -15.55 11.81
N LEU A 25 -31.08 -15.24 13.09
CA LEU A 25 -29.90 -15.64 13.86
C LEU A 25 -29.81 -17.17 14.00
N THR A 26 -30.96 -17.84 14.16
CA THR A 26 -31.01 -19.31 14.16
C THR A 26 -30.59 -19.89 12.79
N ALA A 27 -31.07 -19.29 11.70
CA ALA A 27 -30.67 -19.68 10.34
C ALA A 27 -29.17 -19.42 10.11
N LEU A 28 -28.64 -18.30 10.61
CA LEU A 28 -27.21 -17.98 10.51
C LEU A 28 -26.35 -19.07 11.20
N ALA A 29 -26.71 -19.49 12.40
CA ALA A 29 -26.03 -20.58 13.09
C ALA A 29 -26.14 -21.92 12.31
N GLY A 30 -27.25 -22.13 11.60
CA GLY A 30 -27.44 -23.30 10.76
C GLY A 30 -26.44 -23.38 9.60
N TYR A 31 -25.92 -22.26 9.11
CA TYR A 31 -24.96 -22.21 8.02
C TYR A 31 -23.52 -22.57 8.39
N ASP A 32 -23.15 -22.66 9.66
CA ASP A 32 -21.76 -22.88 10.11
C ASP A 32 -21.10 -24.15 9.52
N ARG A 33 -21.90 -25.15 9.16
CA ARG A 33 -21.43 -26.45 8.67
C ARG A 33 -21.43 -26.57 7.15
N PHE A 34 -21.91 -25.55 6.44
CA PHE A 34 -22.07 -25.64 4.98
C PHE A 34 -20.71 -25.54 4.27
N THR A 35 -20.52 -26.44 3.33
CA THR A 35 -19.43 -26.41 2.37
C THR A 35 -19.74 -25.47 1.20
N GLN A 36 -18.71 -25.12 0.41
CA GLN A 36 -18.92 -24.32 -0.80
C GLN A 36 -19.85 -25.00 -1.79
N ASP A 37 -19.70 -26.31 -1.99
CA ASP A 37 -20.51 -27.09 -2.95
C ASP A 37 -22.01 -27.14 -2.56
N GLU A 38 -22.30 -27.25 -1.27
CA GLU A 38 -23.69 -27.18 -0.76
C GLU A 38 -24.27 -25.78 -1.00
N VAL A 39 -23.53 -24.73 -0.70
CA VAL A 39 -23.96 -23.34 -0.95
C VAL A 39 -24.19 -23.10 -2.44
N ASP A 40 -23.29 -23.54 -3.30
CA ASP A 40 -23.40 -23.38 -4.75
C ASP A 40 -24.59 -24.16 -5.31
N THR A 41 -24.85 -25.35 -4.77
CA THR A 41 -26.04 -26.16 -5.13
C THR A 41 -27.34 -25.44 -4.75
N ILE A 42 -27.41 -24.86 -3.54
CA ILE A 42 -28.57 -24.08 -3.06
C ILE A 42 -28.83 -22.89 -3.98
N VAL A 43 -27.77 -22.10 -4.26
CA VAL A 43 -27.86 -20.92 -5.13
C VAL A 43 -28.37 -21.32 -6.54
N ALA A 44 -27.78 -22.36 -7.14
CA ALA A 44 -28.15 -22.81 -8.46
C ALA A 44 -29.63 -23.25 -8.51
N LYS A 45 -30.11 -24.04 -7.52
CA LYS A 45 -31.51 -24.50 -7.45
C LYS A 45 -32.48 -23.34 -7.23
N ALA A 46 -32.13 -22.39 -6.33
CA ALA A 46 -32.94 -21.22 -6.07
C ALA A 46 -33.02 -20.29 -7.31
N SER A 47 -31.90 -20.11 -8.02
CA SER A 47 -31.87 -19.36 -9.27
C SER A 47 -32.70 -19.97 -10.37
N VAL A 48 -32.61 -21.29 -10.59
CA VAL A 48 -33.43 -22.01 -11.59
C VAL A 48 -34.93 -21.91 -11.27
N ALA A 49 -35.30 -21.98 -9.99
CA ALA A 49 -36.70 -21.83 -9.58
C ALA A 49 -37.24 -20.42 -9.89
N ALA A 50 -36.44 -19.37 -9.59
CA ALA A 50 -36.82 -18.01 -9.93
C ALA A 50 -36.84 -17.77 -11.45
N LEU A 51 -35.88 -18.33 -12.19
CA LEU A 51 -35.83 -18.27 -13.66
C LEU A 51 -37.06 -18.92 -14.29
N SER A 52 -37.52 -20.07 -13.79
CA SER A 52 -38.74 -20.73 -14.29
C SER A 52 -40.02 -19.92 -14.11
N ARG A 53 -39.99 -18.95 -13.17
CA ARG A 53 -41.13 -18.07 -12.85
C ARG A 53 -40.91 -16.63 -13.29
N HIS A 54 -39.85 -16.33 -14.08
CA HIS A 54 -39.43 -14.96 -14.43
C HIS A 54 -40.57 -14.13 -15.07
N ALA A 55 -41.35 -14.74 -15.97
CA ALA A 55 -42.46 -14.12 -16.65
C ALA A 55 -43.65 -13.87 -15.71
N ASP A 56 -44.03 -14.87 -14.89
CA ASP A 56 -45.13 -14.72 -13.94
C ASP A 56 -44.85 -13.62 -12.91
N LEU A 57 -43.61 -13.58 -12.39
CA LEU A 57 -43.18 -12.54 -11.46
C LEU A 57 -43.14 -11.15 -12.11
N ALA A 58 -42.77 -11.07 -13.40
CA ALA A 58 -42.81 -9.82 -14.15
C ALA A 58 -44.25 -9.31 -14.34
N ARG A 59 -45.19 -10.23 -14.69
CA ARG A 59 -46.60 -9.92 -14.83
C ARG A 59 -47.18 -9.40 -13.51
N LEU A 60 -46.94 -10.13 -12.42
CA LEU A 60 -47.40 -9.75 -11.09
C LEU A 60 -46.88 -8.37 -10.68
N ALA A 61 -45.61 -8.05 -11.01
CA ALA A 61 -45.02 -6.74 -10.73
C ALA A 61 -45.67 -5.59 -11.50
N VAL A 62 -46.01 -5.80 -12.78
CA VAL A 62 -46.72 -4.79 -13.58
C VAL A 62 -48.16 -4.64 -13.07
N GLU A 63 -48.87 -5.72 -12.80
CA GLU A 63 -50.26 -5.69 -12.31
C GLU A 63 -50.37 -4.99 -10.96
N GLU A 64 -49.50 -5.27 -10.02
CA GLU A 64 -49.53 -4.68 -8.69
C GLU A 64 -49.09 -3.18 -8.69
N THR A 65 -48.03 -2.86 -9.42
CA THR A 65 -47.44 -1.53 -9.37
C THR A 65 -48.03 -0.56 -10.39
N GLY A 66 -48.65 -1.05 -11.44
CA GLY A 66 -49.12 -0.29 -12.59
C GLY A 66 -47.98 0.37 -13.40
N ARG A 67 -46.76 -0.20 -13.34
CA ARG A 67 -45.55 0.47 -13.83
C ARG A 67 -44.67 -0.47 -14.68
N GLY A 68 -44.08 0.11 -15.72
CA GLY A 68 -43.06 -0.52 -16.55
C GLY A 68 -43.62 -1.38 -17.67
N VAL A 69 -42.78 -2.19 -18.25
CA VAL A 69 -43.05 -3.05 -19.39
C VAL A 69 -42.84 -4.52 -18.98
N PHE A 70 -43.84 -5.39 -19.25
CA PHE A 70 -43.79 -6.79 -18.86
C PHE A 70 -42.54 -7.50 -19.37
N GLU A 71 -42.22 -7.34 -20.65
CA GLU A 71 -41.09 -7.99 -21.31
C GLU A 71 -39.77 -7.55 -20.69
N ASP A 72 -39.61 -6.25 -20.39
CA ASP A 72 -38.39 -5.71 -19.82
C ASP A 72 -38.21 -6.14 -18.35
N LYS A 73 -39.31 -6.23 -17.58
CA LYS A 73 -39.25 -6.80 -16.22
C LYS A 73 -38.89 -8.29 -16.24
N ALA A 74 -39.39 -9.04 -17.24
CA ALA A 74 -38.99 -10.43 -17.43
C ALA A 74 -37.46 -10.52 -17.70
N VAL A 75 -36.92 -9.66 -18.58
CA VAL A 75 -35.49 -9.60 -18.84
C VAL A 75 -34.69 -9.24 -17.56
N LYS A 76 -35.17 -8.31 -16.74
CA LYS A 76 -34.52 -8.00 -15.45
C LYS A 76 -34.52 -9.19 -14.49
N ASN A 77 -35.59 -9.98 -14.44
CA ASN A 77 -35.64 -11.20 -13.62
C ASN A 77 -34.65 -12.25 -14.15
N ILE A 78 -34.57 -12.42 -15.48
CA ILE A 78 -33.58 -13.32 -16.13
C ILE A 78 -32.18 -12.87 -15.79
N PHE A 79 -31.86 -11.58 -15.90
CA PHE A 79 -30.56 -11.02 -15.54
C PHE A 79 -30.15 -11.35 -14.10
N ALA A 80 -31.07 -11.21 -13.14
CA ALA A 80 -30.82 -11.56 -11.74
C ALA A 80 -30.55 -13.05 -11.55
N CYS A 81 -31.20 -13.93 -12.34
CA CYS A 81 -31.03 -15.38 -12.26
C CYS A 81 -29.79 -15.89 -13.02
N GLU A 82 -29.51 -15.38 -14.21
CA GLU A 82 -28.45 -15.92 -15.08
C GLU A 82 -27.12 -15.17 -14.88
N HIS A 83 -27.06 -13.88 -15.21
CA HIS A 83 -25.82 -13.10 -15.19
C HIS A 83 -25.23 -13.03 -13.79
N VAL A 84 -26.04 -12.73 -12.77
CA VAL A 84 -25.58 -12.64 -11.38
C VAL A 84 -25.12 -14.00 -10.86
N THR A 85 -25.91 -15.07 -11.13
CA THR A 85 -25.55 -16.42 -10.66
C THR A 85 -24.30 -16.94 -11.38
N ASN A 86 -24.18 -16.71 -12.68
CA ASN A 86 -22.98 -17.09 -13.45
C ASN A 86 -21.74 -16.42 -12.90
N HIS A 87 -21.81 -15.12 -12.61
CA HIS A 87 -20.71 -14.40 -11.98
C HIS A 87 -20.34 -14.99 -10.61
N MET A 88 -21.35 -15.37 -9.81
CA MET A 88 -21.11 -15.95 -8.48
C MET A 88 -20.61 -17.40 -8.51
N ALA A 89 -20.81 -18.13 -9.61
CA ALA A 89 -20.49 -19.58 -9.68
C ALA A 89 -19.00 -19.86 -9.38
N GLY A 90 -18.09 -18.99 -9.83
CA GLY A 90 -16.65 -19.13 -9.56
C GLY A 90 -16.17 -18.53 -8.23
N LEU A 91 -17.02 -17.83 -7.49
CA LEU A 91 -16.62 -17.15 -6.27
C LEU A 91 -16.62 -18.12 -5.08
N LYS A 92 -15.50 -18.15 -4.36
CA LYS A 92 -15.42 -18.84 -3.06
C LYS A 92 -15.89 -17.90 -1.95
N THR A 93 -16.92 -18.33 -1.22
CA THR A 93 -17.54 -17.56 -0.13
C THR A 93 -17.60 -18.35 1.18
N CYS A 94 -17.02 -19.56 1.18
CA CYS A 94 -17.07 -20.51 2.28
C CYS A 94 -15.68 -21.02 2.63
N GLY A 95 -15.32 -20.98 3.91
CA GLY A 95 -14.07 -21.53 4.39
C GLY A 95 -12.84 -20.83 3.79
N VAL A 96 -11.80 -21.58 3.48
CA VAL A 96 -10.55 -21.04 2.89
C VAL A 96 -10.80 -20.66 1.43
N ILE A 97 -10.73 -19.36 1.15
CA ILE A 97 -10.98 -18.78 -0.18
C ILE A 97 -9.71 -18.49 -0.97
N ALA A 98 -8.60 -18.20 -0.27
CA ALA A 98 -7.31 -17.96 -0.89
C ALA A 98 -6.15 -18.44 -0.01
N ARG A 99 -5.04 -18.84 -0.66
CA ARG A 99 -3.76 -19.13 -0.03
C ARG A 99 -2.69 -18.41 -0.81
N ASP A 100 -1.93 -17.59 -0.11
CA ASP A 100 -0.72 -16.95 -0.62
C ASP A 100 0.46 -17.53 0.16
N ASP A 101 1.02 -18.61 -0.35
CA ASP A 101 2.13 -19.31 0.31
C ASP A 101 3.42 -18.49 0.29
N VAL A 102 3.58 -17.56 -0.66
CA VAL A 102 4.74 -16.67 -0.76
C VAL A 102 4.73 -15.65 0.38
N ASN A 103 3.59 -15.02 0.63
CA ASN A 103 3.44 -14.04 1.72
C ASN A 103 2.97 -14.68 3.03
N GLY A 104 2.68 -15.99 3.03
CA GLY A 104 2.25 -16.73 4.21
C GLY A 104 0.86 -16.29 4.71
N ILE A 105 -0.06 -15.97 3.79
CA ILE A 105 -1.41 -15.51 4.13
C ILE A 105 -2.43 -16.56 3.71
N VAL A 106 -3.36 -16.87 4.61
CA VAL A 106 -4.56 -17.66 4.31
C VAL A 106 -5.78 -16.79 4.55
N GLU A 107 -6.67 -16.68 3.56
CA GLU A 107 -7.93 -15.96 3.67
C GLU A 107 -9.09 -16.93 3.86
N ILE A 108 -9.94 -16.61 4.84
CA ILE A 108 -11.13 -17.39 5.20
C ILE A 108 -12.34 -16.46 5.09
N ALA A 109 -13.34 -16.89 4.32
CA ALA A 109 -14.61 -16.17 4.21
C ALA A 109 -15.60 -16.62 5.28
N GLU A 110 -16.21 -15.62 5.92
CA GLU A 110 -17.34 -15.80 6.83
C GLU A 110 -18.51 -14.90 6.46
N PRO A 111 -19.74 -15.27 6.80
CA PRO A 111 -20.89 -14.40 6.60
C PRO A 111 -20.74 -13.09 7.38
N VAL A 112 -21.29 -11.98 6.87
CA VAL A 112 -21.35 -10.72 7.63
C VAL A 112 -22.41 -10.80 8.73
N GLY A 113 -23.42 -11.66 8.59
CA GLY A 113 -24.52 -11.86 9.52
C GLY A 113 -25.88 -11.58 8.91
N VAL A 114 -26.86 -11.19 9.73
CA VAL A 114 -28.22 -10.91 9.25
C VAL A 114 -28.25 -9.63 8.41
N VAL A 115 -28.80 -9.74 7.20
CA VAL A 115 -28.92 -8.65 6.22
C VAL A 115 -30.33 -8.06 6.26
N CYS A 116 -30.45 -6.75 6.50
CA CYS A 116 -31.68 -6.00 6.24
C CYS A 116 -31.67 -5.55 4.77
N ALA A 117 -32.55 -6.09 3.94
CA ALA A 117 -32.61 -5.83 2.52
C ALA A 117 -33.81 -4.97 2.14
N ILE A 118 -33.56 -3.73 1.67
CA ILE A 118 -34.62 -2.81 1.25
C ILE A 118 -34.74 -2.81 -0.27
N THR A 119 -35.94 -3.02 -0.80
CA THR A 119 -36.19 -3.10 -2.25
C THR A 119 -37.06 -1.95 -2.74
N PRO A 120 -36.80 -1.44 -3.97
CA PRO A 120 -37.58 -0.35 -4.55
C PRO A 120 -38.85 -0.84 -5.25
N VAL A 121 -39.80 0.08 -5.51
CA VAL A 121 -41.01 -0.20 -6.33
C VAL A 121 -40.67 -0.37 -7.83
N THR A 122 -39.58 0.19 -8.31
CA THR A 122 -39.19 0.21 -9.73
C THR A 122 -38.74 -1.15 -10.26
N ASN A 123 -38.04 -1.93 -9.44
CA ASN A 123 -37.49 -3.25 -9.81
C ASN A 123 -37.75 -4.27 -8.70
N PRO A 124 -39.01 -4.49 -8.31
CA PRO A 124 -39.34 -5.18 -7.07
C PRO A 124 -38.89 -6.65 -7.08
N THR A 125 -39.24 -7.39 -8.12
CA THR A 125 -39.00 -8.85 -8.23
C THR A 125 -37.53 -9.14 -8.52
N SER A 126 -36.93 -8.47 -9.48
CA SER A 126 -35.53 -8.69 -9.86
C SER A 126 -34.55 -8.33 -8.74
N THR A 127 -34.79 -7.21 -8.02
CA THR A 127 -33.96 -6.81 -6.87
C THR A 127 -34.10 -7.79 -5.70
N THR A 128 -35.31 -8.31 -5.48
CA THR A 128 -35.56 -9.34 -4.47
C THR A 128 -34.82 -10.64 -4.80
N ILE A 129 -34.93 -11.15 -6.03
CA ILE A 129 -34.19 -12.34 -6.49
C ILE A 129 -32.68 -12.11 -6.31
N PHE A 130 -32.18 -11.00 -6.81
CA PHE A 130 -30.76 -10.62 -6.70
C PHE A 130 -30.24 -10.64 -5.26
N LYS A 131 -30.90 -9.93 -4.35
CA LYS A 131 -30.47 -9.86 -2.93
C LYS A 131 -30.62 -11.18 -2.20
N ALA A 132 -31.65 -11.96 -2.50
CA ALA A 132 -31.85 -13.29 -1.96
C ALA A 132 -30.72 -14.24 -2.37
N LEU A 133 -30.34 -14.25 -3.66
CA LEU A 133 -29.24 -15.07 -4.16
C LEU A 133 -27.87 -14.66 -3.58
N LEU A 134 -27.63 -13.35 -3.41
CA LEU A 134 -26.43 -12.87 -2.70
C LEU A 134 -26.38 -13.38 -1.26
N GLY A 135 -27.50 -13.27 -0.52
CA GLY A 135 -27.60 -13.77 0.84
C GLY A 135 -27.32 -15.28 0.93
N LEU A 136 -27.92 -16.08 0.06
CA LEU A 136 -27.69 -17.53 -0.02
C LEU A 136 -26.23 -17.85 -0.32
N LYS A 137 -25.63 -17.20 -1.34
CA LYS A 137 -24.22 -17.41 -1.72
C LYS A 137 -23.24 -17.12 -0.59
N THR A 138 -23.54 -16.14 0.24
CA THR A 138 -22.69 -15.69 1.33
C THR A 138 -23.10 -16.20 2.70
N ARG A 139 -24.10 -17.09 2.75
CA ARG A 139 -24.65 -17.69 3.98
C ARG A 139 -25.19 -16.65 4.97
N ASN A 140 -25.69 -15.53 4.45
CA ASN A 140 -26.30 -14.48 5.22
C ASN A 140 -27.83 -14.61 5.18
N PRO A 141 -28.52 -14.80 6.30
CA PRO A 141 -29.96 -14.69 6.33
C PRO A 141 -30.42 -13.28 5.95
N VAL A 142 -31.44 -13.20 5.09
CA VAL A 142 -31.95 -11.93 4.58
C VAL A 142 -33.35 -11.66 5.10
N ILE A 143 -33.58 -10.50 5.67
CA ILE A 143 -34.89 -10.00 6.04
C ILE A 143 -35.21 -8.81 5.13
N PHE A 144 -36.24 -8.97 4.31
CA PHE A 144 -36.65 -7.93 3.38
C PHE A 144 -37.63 -6.94 4.01
N ALA A 145 -37.42 -5.66 3.67
CA ALA A 145 -38.37 -4.57 3.82
C ALA A 145 -38.78 -4.12 2.41
N PHE A 146 -39.92 -4.58 1.94
CA PHE A 146 -40.44 -4.26 0.61
C PHE A 146 -41.12 -2.92 0.57
N HIS A 147 -41.15 -2.29 -0.61
CA HIS A 147 -41.95 -1.09 -0.81
C HIS A 147 -43.44 -1.45 -0.72
N PRO A 148 -44.29 -0.70 0.01
CA PRO A 148 -45.72 -1.03 0.18
C PRO A 148 -46.48 -1.26 -1.12
N ALA A 149 -46.20 -0.46 -2.16
CA ALA A 149 -46.85 -0.58 -3.48
C ALA A 149 -46.33 -1.75 -4.35
N ALA A 150 -45.44 -2.61 -3.80
CA ALA A 150 -44.87 -3.79 -4.47
C ALA A 150 -44.67 -4.94 -3.50
N GLN A 151 -45.46 -4.98 -2.43
CA GLN A 151 -45.34 -5.96 -1.35
C GLN A 151 -45.62 -7.40 -1.84
N HIS A 152 -46.66 -7.56 -2.63
CA HIS A 152 -47.14 -8.88 -3.09
C HIS A 152 -46.15 -9.52 -4.06
N CYS A 153 -45.76 -8.82 -5.11
CA CYS A 153 -44.88 -9.35 -6.13
C CYS A 153 -43.46 -9.61 -5.57
N SER A 154 -42.98 -8.74 -4.65
CA SER A 154 -41.70 -8.92 -3.98
C SER A 154 -41.73 -10.13 -3.03
N ALA A 155 -42.80 -10.28 -2.24
CA ALA A 155 -42.99 -11.42 -1.33
C ALA A 155 -43.07 -12.74 -2.09
N GLU A 156 -43.78 -12.78 -3.24
CA GLU A 156 -43.84 -13.95 -4.11
C GLU A 156 -42.45 -14.29 -4.69
N ALA A 157 -41.68 -13.30 -5.15
CA ALA A 157 -40.30 -13.53 -5.62
C ALA A 157 -39.42 -14.10 -4.50
N ALA A 158 -39.50 -13.51 -3.30
CA ALA A 158 -38.78 -14.03 -2.14
C ALA A 158 -39.19 -15.45 -1.76
N ARG A 159 -40.50 -15.73 -1.82
CA ARG A 159 -41.07 -17.08 -1.52
C ARG A 159 -40.53 -18.15 -2.48
N VAL A 160 -40.54 -17.86 -3.78
CA VAL A 160 -40.03 -18.79 -4.80
C VAL A 160 -38.57 -19.13 -4.56
N VAL A 161 -37.71 -18.11 -4.31
CA VAL A 161 -36.30 -18.33 -4.04
C VAL A 161 -36.10 -19.07 -2.71
N ARG A 162 -36.79 -18.68 -1.64
CA ARG A 162 -36.69 -19.27 -0.30
C ARG A 162 -37.11 -20.77 -0.34
N ASP A 163 -38.26 -21.08 -0.90
CA ASP A 163 -38.81 -22.43 -0.89
C ASP A 163 -37.89 -23.39 -1.65
N ALA A 164 -37.35 -22.95 -2.78
CA ALA A 164 -36.35 -23.71 -3.54
C ALA A 164 -35.02 -23.87 -2.79
N ALA A 165 -34.57 -22.82 -2.10
CA ALA A 165 -33.36 -22.88 -1.28
C ALA A 165 -33.51 -23.87 -0.12
N ILE A 166 -34.61 -23.82 0.61
CA ILE A 166 -34.93 -24.78 1.69
C ILE A 166 -35.04 -26.22 1.15
N ALA A 167 -35.70 -26.40 0.03
CA ALA A 167 -35.80 -27.73 -0.63
C ALA A 167 -34.43 -28.28 -1.07
N ALA A 168 -33.44 -27.36 -1.32
CA ALA A 168 -32.05 -27.70 -1.63
C ALA A 168 -31.16 -27.85 -0.38
N GLY A 169 -31.70 -27.67 0.84
CA GLY A 169 -31.02 -27.89 2.10
C GLY A 169 -30.65 -26.61 2.85
N ALA A 170 -31.00 -25.40 2.40
CA ALA A 170 -30.76 -24.18 3.15
C ALA A 170 -31.55 -24.21 4.49
N PRO A 171 -31.05 -23.53 5.54
CA PRO A 171 -31.75 -23.43 6.80
C PRO A 171 -33.12 -22.78 6.63
N GLU A 172 -34.08 -23.22 7.45
CA GLU A 172 -35.35 -22.50 7.60
C GLU A 172 -35.06 -21.04 7.98
N HIS A 173 -35.89 -20.11 7.59
CA HIS A 173 -35.74 -18.68 7.86
C HIS A 173 -34.51 -18.00 7.21
N CYS A 174 -33.83 -18.64 6.26
CA CYS A 174 -32.74 -18.03 5.49
C CYS A 174 -33.16 -16.78 4.70
N ILE A 175 -34.44 -16.70 4.31
CA ILE A 175 -35.09 -15.56 3.65
C ILE A 175 -36.44 -15.31 4.31
N GLN A 176 -36.61 -14.07 4.80
CA GLN A 176 -37.83 -13.60 5.49
C GLN A 176 -38.17 -12.18 5.03
N TRP A 177 -39.35 -11.69 5.35
CA TRP A 177 -39.78 -10.32 5.06
C TRP A 177 -40.77 -9.78 6.08
N ILE A 178 -40.87 -8.46 6.16
CA ILE A 178 -41.88 -7.76 6.96
C ILE A 178 -43.22 -7.95 6.24
N THR A 179 -44.20 -8.54 6.91
CA THR A 179 -45.55 -8.80 6.34
C THR A 179 -46.39 -7.56 6.17
N ASP A 180 -46.32 -6.64 7.14
CA ASP A 180 -47.01 -5.36 7.16
C ASP A 180 -45.98 -4.23 6.98
N PRO A 181 -45.67 -3.81 5.72
CA PRO A 181 -44.62 -2.86 5.44
C PRO A 181 -45.00 -1.44 5.91
N SER A 182 -44.16 -0.83 6.73
CA SER A 182 -44.26 0.54 7.16
C SER A 182 -42.88 1.19 7.31
N VAL A 183 -42.82 2.51 7.34
CA VAL A 183 -41.57 3.26 7.63
C VAL A 183 -41.07 2.91 9.03
N GLU A 184 -41.97 2.76 9.99
CA GLU A 184 -41.68 2.39 11.36
C GLU A 184 -41.05 0.98 11.45
N ALA A 185 -41.67 -0.03 10.84
CA ALA A 185 -41.17 -1.40 10.84
C ALA A 185 -39.82 -1.52 10.12
N THR A 186 -39.65 -0.80 9.01
CA THR A 186 -38.35 -0.72 8.30
C THR A 186 -37.29 -0.06 9.16
N GLY A 187 -37.66 1.02 9.87
CA GLY A 187 -36.76 1.71 10.81
C GLY A 187 -36.35 0.81 11.97
N ALA A 188 -37.33 0.11 12.59
CA ALA A 188 -37.06 -0.83 13.69
C ALA A 188 -36.10 -1.95 13.21
N LEU A 189 -36.32 -2.52 12.03
CA LEU A 189 -35.42 -3.54 11.47
C LEU A 189 -34.00 -3.00 11.23
N MET A 190 -33.87 -1.80 10.65
CA MET A 190 -32.54 -1.19 10.37
C MET A 190 -31.74 -0.94 11.67
N HIS A 191 -32.41 -0.57 12.75
CA HIS A 191 -31.74 -0.29 14.04
C HIS A 191 -31.60 -1.51 14.95
N HIS A 192 -32.24 -2.62 14.65
CA HIS A 192 -32.25 -3.81 15.49
C HIS A 192 -30.84 -4.37 15.72
N PRO A 193 -30.37 -4.61 16.97
CA PRO A 193 -29.00 -5.00 17.26
C PRO A 193 -28.54 -6.30 16.60
N GLY A 194 -29.45 -7.23 16.31
CA GLY A 194 -29.15 -8.49 15.63
C GLY A 194 -28.96 -8.36 14.10
N VAL A 195 -29.24 -7.20 13.50
CA VAL A 195 -28.96 -6.94 12.09
C VAL A 195 -27.51 -6.46 11.93
N SER A 196 -26.76 -7.05 11.04
CA SER A 196 -25.32 -6.79 10.84
C SER A 196 -25.03 -5.78 9.74
N VAL A 197 -25.81 -5.82 8.64
CA VAL A 197 -25.62 -4.94 7.48
C VAL A 197 -26.95 -4.58 6.84
N ILE A 198 -27.03 -3.38 6.29
CA ILE A 198 -28.20 -2.90 5.54
C ILE A 198 -27.85 -2.85 4.05
N LEU A 199 -28.61 -3.55 3.22
CA LEU A 199 -28.49 -3.55 1.77
C LEU A 199 -29.66 -2.78 1.16
N ALA A 200 -29.50 -1.45 0.97
CA ALA A 200 -30.57 -0.56 0.61
C ALA A 200 -30.56 -0.19 -0.89
N THR A 201 -31.69 -0.41 -1.57
CA THR A 201 -31.95 0.15 -2.90
C THR A 201 -33.27 0.92 -2.85
N GLY A 202 -33.20 2.23 -3.06
CA GLY A 202 -34.38 3.09 -2.94
C GLY A 202 -34.05 4.56 -3.15
N GLY A 203 -35.03 5.43 -2.89
CA GLY A 203 -34.85 6.88 -3.01
C GLY A 203 -33.85 7.43 -1.98
N ASN A 204 -33.33 8.64 -2.25
CA ASN A 204 -32.28 9.30 -1.44
C ASN A 204 -32.62 9.38 0.06
N GLY A 205 -33.90 9.55 0.43
CA GLY A 205 -34.36 9.58 1.82
C GLY A 205 -34.13 8.26 2.54
N MET A 206 -34.50 7.14 1.90
CA MET A 206 -34.32 5.79 2.44
C MET A 206 -32.83 5.43 2.55
N VAL A 207 -32.04 5.73 1.53
CA VAL A 207 -30.59 5.48 1.56
C VAL A 207 -29.92 6.30 2.66
N ARG A 208 -30.31 7.57 2.85
CA ARG A 208 -29.82 8.39 3.95
C ARG A 208 -30.19 7.78 5.32
N ALA A 209 -31.42 7.30 5.48
CA ALA A 209 -31.85 6.62 6.72
C ALA A 209 -30.99 5.37 6.98
N ALA A 210 -30.74 4.54 5.96
CA ALA A 210 -29.89 3.35 6.08
C ALA A 210 -28.46 3.70 6.55
N TYR A 211 -27.81 4.71 5.96
CA TYR A 211 -26.48 5.16 6.37
C TYR A 211 -26.47 5.83 7.76
N SER A 212 -27.63 6.34 8.22
CA SER A 212 -27.74 6.97 9.54
C SER A 212 -28.11 6.01 10.66
N ALA A 213 -28.34 4.71 10.33
CA ALA A 213 -28.77 3.71 11.31
C ALA A 213 -27.65 3.22 12.25
N GLY A 214 -26.41 3.73 12.12
CA GLY A 214 -25.28 3.32 12.96
C GLY A 214 -24.74 1.93 12.65
N LYS A 215 -25.05 1.38 11.47
CA LYS A 215 -24.62 0.07 10.99
C LYS A 215 -23.93 0.18 9.62
N PRO A 216 -23.08 -0.79 9.25
CA PRO A 216 -22.60 -0.89 7.87
C PRO A 216 -23.80 -0.91 6.90
N ALA A 217 -23.75 -0.07 5.89
CA ALA A 217 -24.80 0.00 4.88
C ALA A 217 -24.17 0.02 3.48
N LEU A 218 -24.80 -0.73 2.57
CA LEU A 218 -24.52 -0.77 1.15
C LEU A 218 -25.76 -0.21 0.46
N GLY A 219 -25.69 1.02 0.02
CA GLY A 219 -26.88 1.73 -0.48
C GLY A 219 -26.62 2.37 -1.84
N VAL A 220 -27.70 2.51 -2.61
CA VAL A 220 -27.71 3.17 -3.90
C VAL A 220 -28.74 4.28 -3.90
N GLY A 221 -28.30 5.51 -4.21
CA GLY A 221 -29.14 6.69 -4.37
C GLY A 221 -29.68 6.86 -5.79
N ALA A 222 -30.34 8.01 -6.03
CA ALA A 222 -30.83 8.41 -7.34
C ALA A 222 -29.70 8.61 -8.35
N GLY A 223 -29.94 8.28 -9.61
CA GLY A 223 -29.03 8.48 -10.72
C GLY A 223 -29.46 9.62 -11.63
N ASN A 224 -28.59 10.60 -11.88
CA ASN A 224 -28.85 11.65 -12.87
C ASN A 224 -27.83 11.56 -14.01
N VAL A 225 -28.04 10.61 -14.90
CA VAL A 225 -27.07 10.13 -15.87
C VAL A 225 -27.02 11.03 -17.11
N PRO A 226 -25.89 11.75 -17.37
CA PRO A 226 -25.64 12.40 -18.65
C PRO A 226 -25.15 11.40 -19.69
N ALA A 227 -25.63 11.52 -20.94
CA ALA A 227 -25.06 10.85 -22.09
C ALA A 227 -24.43 11.89 -23.02
N TYR A 228 -23.11 11.93 -23.14
CA TYR A 228 -22.42 12.83 -24.03
C TYR A 228 -22.14 12.18 -25.39
N LEU A 229 -22.77 12.67 -26.45
CA LEU A 229 -22.58 12.28 -27.82
C LEU A 229 -21.55 13.24 -28.47
N HIS A 230 -20.29 12.85 -28.41
CA HIS A 230 -19.17 13.57 -28.99
C HIS A 230 -19.20 13.49 -30.53
N ARG A 231 -18.71 14.50 -31.23
CA ARG A 231 -18.64 14.55 -32.70
C ARG A 231 -17.97 13.35 -33.33
N GLY A 232 -17.04 12.70 -32.63
CA GLY A 232 -16.35 11.47 -33.05
C GLY A 232 -17.11 10.17 -32.79
N ALA A 233 -18.39 10.23 -32.40
CA ALA A 233 -19.21 9.05 -32.15
C ALA A 233 -19.71 8.39 -33.43
N LYS A 234 -19.91 7.07 -33.40
CA LYS A 234 -20.76 6.37 -34.40
C LYS A 234 -22.21 6.71 -34.14
N LEU A 235 -22.69 7.78 -34.79
CA LEU A 235 -23.95 8.45 -34.45
C LEU A 235 -25.15 7.49 -34.35
N SER A 236 -25.38 6.64 -35.38
CA SER A 236 -26.53 5.73 -35.38
C SER A 236 -26.49 4.75 -34.21
N ARG A 237 -25.29 4.24 -33.81
CA ARG A 237 -25.15 3.40 -32.64
C ARG A 237 -25.39 4.17 -31.36
N ALA A 238 -24.79 5.37 -31.21
CA ALA A 238 -24.94 6.19 -30.01
C ALA A 238 -26.42 6.55 -29.75
N VAL A 239 -27.15 6.96 -30.78
CA VAL A 239 -28.58 7.29 -30.68
C VAL A 239 -29.40 6.04 -30.39
N HIS A 240 -29.12 4.89 -31.05
CA HIS A 240 -29.77 3.62 -30.75
C HIS A 240 -29.59 3.21 -29.29
N ASP A 241 -28.36 3.30 -28.78
CA ASP A 241 -28.05 2.91 -27.38
C ASP A 241 -28.81 3.79 -26.38
N VAL A 242 -28.89 5.11 -26.63
CA VAL A 242 -29.65 6.03 -25.77
C VAL A 242 -31.13 5.74 -25.82
N VAL A 243 -31.73 5.47 -27.01
CA VAL A 243 -33.17 5.13 -27.14
C VAL A 243 -33.46 3.79 -26.47
N LEU A 244 -32.64 2.76 -26.73
CA LEU A 244 -32.76 1.44 -26.12
C LEU A 244 -32.75 1.56 -24.58
N SER A 245 -31.78 2.27 -24.03
CA SER A 245 -31.61 2.44 -22.59
C SER A 245 -32.76 3.25 -21.98
N LYS A 246 -33.15 4.35 -22.62
CA LYS A 246 -34.19 5.25 -22.10
C LYS A 246 -35.61 4.70 -22.20
N SER A 247 -35.90 3.86 -23.19
CA SER A 247 -37.20 3.20 -23.35
C SER A 247 -37.30 1.92 -22.50
N PHE A 248 -36.19 1.32 -22.11
CA PHE A 248 -36.17 0.08 -21.34
C PHE A 248 -36.93 0.19 -20.02
N ASP A 249 -37.93 -0.62 -19.84
CA ASP A 249 -38.88 -0.60 -18.71
C ASP A 249 -39.42 0.83 -18.41
N ASN A 250 -39.73 1.55 -19.48
CA ASN A 250 -40.17 2.96 -19.43
C ASN A 250 -39.20 3.87 -18.62
N GLY A 251 -37.88 3.65 -18.74
CA GLY A 251 -36.86 4.48 -18.11
C GLY A 251 -36.72 4.30 -16.60
N MET A 252 -37.20 3.19 -16.05
CA MET A 252 -37.15 2.94 -14.59
C MET A 252 -35.82 2.40 -14.05
N VAL A 253 -34.82 2.15 -14.87
CA VAL A 253 -33.48 1.81 -14.34
C VAL A 253 -32.78 3.10 -13.89
N CYS A 254 -32.27 3.12 -12.67
CA CYS A 254 -31.57 4.29 -12.10
C CYS A 254 -30.35 4.73 -12.91
N ALA A 255 -29.77 3.83 -13.71
CA ALA A 255 -28.68 4.13 -14.65
C ALA A 255 -29.18 4.67 -16.00
N SER A 256 -30.49 4.79 -16.24
CA SER A 256 -31.04 5.32 -17.49
C SER A 256 -30.67 6.80 -17.68
N GLU A 257 -30.38 7.18 -18.91
CA GLU A 257 -30.01 8.54 -19.29
C GLU A 257 -31.12 9.55 -18.96
N GLN A 258 -30.73 10.70 -18.42
CA GLN A 258 -31.67 11.79 -18.10
C GLN A 258 -31.53 12.96 -19.09
N ALA A 259 -30.34 13.11 -19.69
CA ALA A 259 -30.15 14.03 -20.81
C ALA A 259 -29.12 13.48 -21.80
N ALA A 260 -29.34 13.79 -23.08
CA ALA A 260 -28.36 13.63 -24.14
C ALA A 260 -27.69 14.99 -24.42
N ILE A 261 -26.43 15.12 -24.14
CA ILE A 261 -25.57 16.25 -24.45
C ILE A 261 -24.93 15.95 -25.80
N ILE A 262 -25.19 16.79 -26.80
CA ILE A 262 -24.85 16.47 -28.20
C ILE A 262 -24.01 17.60 -28.80
N ASP A 263 -22.84 17.27 -29.35
CA ASP A 263 -22.02 18.26 -30.05
C ASP A 263 -22.83 18.92 -31.19
N THR A 264 -22.73 20.22 -31.27
CA THR A 264 -23.50 21.07 -32.23
C THR A 264 -23.33 20.61 -33.68
N GLU A 265 -22.14 20.06 -34.02
CA GLU A 265 -21.83 19.59 -35.38
C GLU A 265 -22.69 18.39 -35.80
N ILE A 266 -23.04 17.51 -34.87
CA ILE A 266 -23.82 16.28 -35.14
C ILE A 266 -25.28 16.41 -34.67
N TYR A 267 -25.64 17.53 -34.06
CA TYR A 267 -26.95 17.72 -33.41
C TYR A 267 -28.14 17.54 -34.36
N PRO A 268 -28.20 18.15 -35.59
CA PRO A 268 -29.31 17.97 -36.51
C PRO A 268 -29.47 16.50 -36.98
N ALA A 269 -28.32 15.84 -37.25
CA ALA A 269 -28.33 14.45 -37.67
C ALA A 269 -28.75 13.52 -36.50
N ALA A 270 -28.33 13.83 -35.27
CA ALA A 270 -28.78 13.10 -34.09
C ALA A 270 -30.31 13.17 -33.90
N LEU A 271 -30.90 14.36 -34.02
CA LEU A 271 -32.36 14.51 -33.93
C LEU A 271 -33.11 13.73 -35.01
N THR A 272 -32.60 13.73 -36.24
CA THR A 272 -33.15 12.92 -37.33
C THR A 272 -33.12 11.44 -37.02
N GLU A 273 -31.99 10.95 -36.46
CA GLU A 273 -31.84 9.57 -36.08
C GLU A 273 -32.71 9.17 -34.89
N PHE A 274 -32.88 10.06 -33.89
CA PHE A 274 -33.84 9.87 -32.80
C PHE A 274 -35.26 9.72 -33.32
N GLN A 275 -35.69 10.62 -34.26
CA GLN A 275 -37.02 10.56 -34.87
C GLN A 275 -37.20 9.27 -35.67
N ARG A 276 -36.16 8.78 -36.37
CA ARG A 276 -36.20 7.50 -37.06
C ARG A 276 -36.48 6.30 -36.14
N LEU A 277 -36.10 6.45 -34.86
CA LEU A 277 -36.33 5.47 -33.77
C LEU A 277 -37.61 5.82 -32.96
N HIS A 278 -38.55 6.50 -33.55
CA HIS A 278 -39.86 6.86 -32.98
C HIS A 278 -39.79 7.77 -31.76
N ALA A 279 -38.74 8.57 -31.60
CA ALA A 279 -38.68 9.61 -30.58
C ALA A 279 -39.54 10.83 -31.03
N TYR A 280 -40.33 11.34 -30.13
CA TYR A 280 -41.14 12.57 -30.34
C TYR A 280 -40.34 13.79 -29.83
N LEU A 281 -40.14 14.78 -30.67
CA LEU A 281 -39.55 16.05 -30.27
C LEU A 281 -40.65 17.00 -29.77
N ALA A 282 -40.64 17.30 -28.48
CA ALA A 282 -41.62 18.17 -27.81
C ALA A 282 -41.49 19.63 -28.26
N THR A 283 -42.61 20.28 -28.48
CA THR A 283 -42.68 21.73 -28.71
C THR A 283 -42.42 22.50 -27.41
N PRO A 284 -42.14 23.81 -27.47
CA PRO A 284 -42.00 24.62 -26.25
C PRO A 284 -43.24 24.60 -25.34
N ASP A 285 -44.45 24.48 -25.88
CA ASP A 285 -45.67 24.34 -25.09
C ASP A 285 -45.78 22.94 -24.45
N ASP A 286 -45.41 21.87 -25.17
CA ASP A 286 -45.32 20.52 -24.62
C ASP A 286 -44.30 20.46 -23.48
N LYS A 287 -43.12 21.10 -23.63
CA LYS A 287 -42.10 21.24 -22.57
C LYS A 287 -42.72 21.80 -21.29
N ARG A 288 -43.41 22.94 -21.38
CA ARG A 288 -44.03 23.59 -20.22
C ARG A 288 -45.04 22.64 -19.52
N LYS A 289 -45.87 21.96 -20.30
CA LYS A 289 -46.86 20.99 -19.81
C LYS A 289 -46.17 19.76 -19.14
N LEU A 290 -45.07 19.32 -19.70
CA LEU A 290 -44.27 18.20 -19.10
C LEU A 290 -43.63 18.64 -17.77
N GLU A 291 -43.05 19.83 -17.69
CA GLU A 291 -42.48 20.37 -16.47
C GLU A 291 -43.54 20.49 -15.36
N GLU A 292 -44.75 20.98 -15.70
CA GLU A 292 -45.85 21.07 -14.76
C GLU A 292 -46.35 19.69 -14.28
N LEU A 293 -46.49 18.73 -15.18
CA LEU A 293 -46.91 17.37 -14.83
C LEU A 293 -45.85 16.63 -13.96
N ILE A 294 -44.58 16.77 -14.31
CA ILE A 294 -43.48 15.99 -13.70
C ILE A 294 -43.07 16.59 -12.36
N PHE A 295 -43.00 17.90 -12.24
CA PHE A 295 -42.44 18.63 -11.08
C PHE A 295 -43.41 19.61 -10.41
N GLY A 296 -44.64 19.78 -10.94
CA GLY A 296 -45.66 20.67 -10.40
C GLY A 296 -45.48 22.12 -10.83
N THR A 297 -46.40 23.01 -10.40
CA THR A 297 -46.47 24.45 -10.77
C THR A 297 -45.28 25.31 -10.32
N ALA A 298 -44.36 24.73 -9.54
CA ALA A 298 -43.09 25.39 -9.18
C ALA A 298 -42.07 25.43 -10.35
N ALA A 299 -42.42 24.89 -11.52
CA ALA A 299 -41.61 24.88 -12.74
C ALA A 299 -41.49 26.28 -13.37
N GLY A 300 -41.13 27.26 -12.69
CA GLY A 300 -40.94 28.69 -13.12
C GLY A 300 -40.34 29.51 -12.00
N ALA A 301 -40.22 28.92 -10.82
CA ALA A 301 -39.49 29.50 -9.72
C ALA A 301 -37.97 29.25 -9.92
N THR A 302 -37.18 30.24 -9.66
CA THR A 302 -35.71 30.23 -9.78
C THR A 302 -35.03 29.20 -8.89
N ASP A 303 -35.78 28.40 -8.12
CA ASP A 303 -35.29 27.37 -7.24
C ASP A 303 -36.19 26.11 -7.24
N CYS A 304 -35.99 25.23 -8.21
CA CYS A 304 -36.62 23.88 -8.26
C CYS A 304 -35.89 22.82 -7.41
N ALA A 305 -34.92 23.20 -6.58
CA ALA A 305 -34.18 22.22 -5.75
C ALA A 305 -35.11 21.48 -4.76
N GLY A 306 -36.27 22.05 -4.43
CA GLY A 306 -37.30 21.47 -3.57
C GLY A 306 -38.49 20.80 -4.31
N ALA A 307 -38.56 20.88 -5.65
CA ALA A 307 -39.67 20.28 -6.40
C ALA A 307 -39.64 18.76 -6.31
N GLN A 308 -40.75 18.15 -5.85
CA GLN A 308 -40.87 16.69 -5.76
C GLN A 308 -41.27 16.11 -7.11
N LEU A 309 -40.64 14.96 -7.46
CA LEU A 309 -41.03 14.18 -8.61
C LEU A 309 -42.43 13.62 -8.40
N ASN A 310 -43.31 13.84 -9.37
CA ASN A 310 -44.65 13.22 -9.38
C ASN A 310 -44.50 11.70 -9.50
N ALA A 311 -44.88 10.97 -8.46
CA ALA A 311 -44.73 9.52 -8.40
C ALA A 311 -45.57 8.78 -9.46
N ASP A 312 -46.65 9.38 -9.94
CA ASP A 312 -47.59 8.74 -10.88
C ASP A 312 -47.03 8.58 -12.28
N ILE A 313 -46.01 9.41 -12.66
CA ILE A 313 -45.41 9.31 -14.01
C ILE A 313 -44.31 8.24 -14.09
N VAL A 314 -43.81 7.76 -12.94
CA VAL A 314 -42.74 6.79 -12.89
C VAL A 314 -43.11 5.47 -13.56
N GLY A 315 -42.35 5.08 -14.56
CA GLY A 315 -42.57 3.83 -15.33
C GLY A 315 -43.79 3.86 -16.27
N GLN A 316 -44.38 5.03 -16.53
CA GLN A 316 -45.45 5.16 -17.51
C GLN A 316 -44.93 5.33 -18.94
N SER A 317 -45.68 4.92 -19.94
CA SER A 317 -45.27 5.05 -21.35
C SER A 317 -45.23 6.49 -21.82
N ALA A 318 -44.47 6.79 -22.87
CA ALA A 318 -44.39 8.11 -23.50
C ALA A 318 -45.76 8.63 -23.92
N ALA A 319 -46.62 7.78 -24.49
CA ALA A 319 -47.98 8.14 -24.90
C ALA A 319 -48.88 8.51 -23.70
N TRP A 320 -48.82 7.75 -22.62
CA TRP A 320 -49.56 8.02 -21.39
C TRP A 320 -49.16 9.37 -20.76
N ILE A 321 -47.81 9.61 -20.72
CA ILE A 321 -47.30 10.88 -20.15
C ILE A 321 -47.75 12.09 -20.99
N ALA A 322 -47.66 11.98 -22.32
CA ALA A 322 -48.12 13.04 -23.23
C ALA A 322 -49.62 13.35 -23.07
N GLU A 323 -50.47 12.29 -23.04
CA GLU A 323 -51.91 12.44 -22.82
C GLU A 323 -52.21 13.12 -21.47
N ARG A 324 -51.52 12.67 -20.41
CA ARG A 324 -51.72 13.23 -19.08
C ARG A 324 -51.21 14.67 -18.96
N ALA A 325 -50.18 15.04 -19.73
CA ALA A 325 -49.71 16.41 -19.85
C ALA A 325 -50.61 17.29 -20.76
N GLY A 326 -51.56 16.70 -21.48
CA GLY A 326 -52.52 17.45 -22.32
C GLY A 326 -52.02 17.73 -23.75
N PHE A 327 -51.22 16.82 -24.31
CA PHE A 327 -50.83 16.78 -25.73
C PHE A 327 -50.83 15.32 -26.27
N LYS A 328 -50.73 15.18 -27.59
CA LYS A 328 -50.77 13.86 -28.23
C LYS A 328 -49.46 13.53 -28.95
N VAL A 329 -49.03 12.28 -28.86
CA VAL A 329 -47.92 11.73 -29.60
C VAL A 329 -48.38 10.48 -30.36
N PRO A 330 -47.66 9.99 -31.39
CA PRO A 330 -47.92 8.72 -32.03
C PRO A 330 -47.93 7.55 -30.98
N ALA A 331 -48.74 6.54 -31.20
CA ALA A 331 -48.91 5.42 -30.25
C ALA A 331 -47.64 4.60 -30.08
N ASP A 332 -46.76 4.57 -31.09
CA ASP A 332 -45.47 3.88 -31.13
C ASP A 332 -44.30 4.76 -30.67
N THR A 333 -44.56 5.91 -30.04
CA THR A 333 -43.53 6.79 -29.50
C THR A 333 -42.71 6.07 -28.43
N SER A 334 -41.42 5.93 -28.72
CA SER A 334 -40.44 5.26 -27.81
C SER A 334 -40.09 6.15 -26.61
N ILE A 335 -39.69 7.40 -26.91
CA ILE A 335 -39.28 8.40 -25.91
C ILE A 335 -39.72 9.79 -26.31
N ILE A 336 -39.86 10.70 -25.36
CA ILE A 336 -40.12 12.14 -25.62
C ILE A 336 -38.81 12.89 -25.42
N LEU A 337 -38.36 13.60 -26.46
CA LEU A 337 -37.20 14.50 -26.43
C LEU A 337 -37.65 15.88 -26.06
N VAL A 338 -36.93 16.56 -25.15
CA VAL A 338 -37.20 17.92 -24.77
C VAL A 338 -35.93 18.76 -24.87
N GLU A 339 -35.93 19.76 -25.76
CA GLU A 339 -34.83 20.70 -25.84
C GLU A 339 -34.71 21.56 -24.59
N VAL A 340 -33.50 21.65 -24.02
CA VAL A 340 -33.18 22.44 -22.83
C VAL A 340 -32.02 23.37 -23.12
N SER A 341 -31.94 24.51 -22.45
CA SER A 341 -30.89 25.51 -22.65
C SER A 341 -29.67 25.37 -21.73
N GLY A 342 -29.78 24.53 -20.70
CA GLY A 342 -28.72 24.32 -19.72
C GLY A 342 -29.06 23.21 -18.75
N VAL A 343 -28.28 23.14 -17.67
CA VAL A 343 -28.45 22.15 -16.59
C VAL A 343 -28.63 22.85 -15.26
N GLY A 344 -29.56 22.36 -14.46
CA GLY A 344 -29.78 22.86 -13.11
C GLY A 344 -31.23 23.25 -12.79
N PRO A 345 -31.49 24.00 -11.71
CA PRO A 345 -32.83 24.32 -11.22
C PRO A 345 -33.71 25.02 -12.23
N ALA A 346 -33.15 25.83 -13.14
CA ALA A 346 -33.91 26.53 -14.19
C ALA A 346 -34.42 25.59 -15.31
N GLU A 347 -33.87 24.39 -15.40
CA GLU A 347 -34.20 23.34 -16.39
C GLU A 347 -34.48 22.02 -15.65
N PRO A 348 -35.63 21.92 -14.95
CA PRO A 348 -35.93 20.79 -14.06
C PRO A 348 -35.95 19.43 -14.77
N LEU A 349 -36.21 19.42 -16.09
CA LEU A 349 -36.16 18.21 -16.90
C LEU A 349 -34.75 17.61 -17.07
N THR A 350 -33.71 18.27 -16.56
CA THR A 350 -32.35 17.72 -16.46
C THR A 350 -32.14 16.90 -15.19
N ARG A 351 -33.16 16.69 -14.34
CA ARG A 351 -33.12 15.78 -13.17
C ARG A 351 -33.56 14.36 -13.52
N GLU A 352 -33.34 13.43 -12.58
CA GLU A 352 -33.89 12.08 -12.65
C GLU A 352 -35.43 12.12 -12.71
N LYS A 353 -36.00 11.41 -13.69
CA LYS A 353 -37.45 11.39 -13.96
C LYS A 353 -38.04 9.96 -13.88
N LEU A 354 -37.22 8.92 -14.06
CA LEU A 354 -37.63 7.50 -14.07
C LEU A 354 -38.80 7.22 -15.03
N CYS A 355 -38.77 7.90 -16.20
CA CYS A 355 -39.80 7.79 -17.25
C CYS A 355 -39.14 8.07 -18.62
N PRO A 356 -39.81 7.73 -19.77
CA PRO A 356 -39.23 7.88 -21.10
C PRO A 356 -39.25 9.33 -21.63
N VAL A 357 -38.86 10.28 -20.80
CA VAL A 357 -38.65 11.71 -21.16
C VAL A 357 -37.14 12.00 -21.05
N LEU A 358 -36.53 12.41 -22.15
CA LEU A 358 -35.12 12.70 -22.27
C LEU A 358 -34.89 14.19 -22.60
N ALA A 359 -34.13 14.89 -21.76
CA ALA A 359 -33.66 16.22 -22.11
C ALA A 359 -32.60 16.13 -23.21
N VAL A 360 -32.59 17.08 -24.14
CA VAL A 360 -31.52 17.21 -25.18
C VAL A 360 -30.91 18.59 -25.09
N LEU A 361 -29.56 18.60 -25.09
CA LEU A 361 -28.73 19.77 -24.84
C LEU A 361 -27.62 19.85 -25.87
N ARG A 362 -27.36 21.04 -26.43
CA ARG A 362 -26.26 21.27 -27.38
C ARG A 362 -24.98 21.59 -26.63
N ALA A 363 -23.88 21.11 -27.17
CA ALA A 363 -22.53 21.49 -26.73
C ALA A 363 -21.77 22.09 -27.92
N GLY A 364 -21.27 23.30 -27.81
CA GLY A 364 -20.50 23.98 -28.85
C GLY A 364 -19.03 23.51 -28.89
N SER A 365 -18.58 22.79 -27.88
CA SER A 365 -17.24 22.22 -27.79
C SER A 365 -17.22 21.01 -26.87
N THR A 366 -16.17 20.19 -26.98
CA THR A 366 -15.93 19.07 -26.07
C THR A 366 -15.87 19.53 -24.60
N GLU A 367 -15.24 20.67 -24.34
CA GLU A 367 -15.15 21.27 -23.00
C GLU A 367 -16.54 21.62 -22.43
N GLU A 368 -17.42 22.22 -23.24
CA GLU A 368 -18.79 22.52 -22.82
C GLU A 368 -19.62 21.26 -22.59
N GLY A 369 -19.39 20.22 -23.42
CA GLY A 369 -20.01 18.90 -23.24
C GLY A 369 -19.64 18.28 -21.88
N PHE A 370 -18.38 18.37 -21.51
CA PHE A 370 -17.90 17.91 -20.20
C PHE A 370 -18.53 18.73 -19.05
N GLN A 371 -18.55 20.05 -19.17
CA GLN A 371 -19.16 20.95 -18.16
C GLN A 371 -20.65 20.65 -17.94
N HIS A 372 -21.40 20.37 -19.00
CA HIS A 372 -22.79 19.98 -18.88
C HIS A 372 -22.96 18.65 -18.16
N ALA A 373 -22.13 17.66 -18.47
CA ALA A 373 -22.14 16.35 -17.80
C ALA A 373 -21.77 16.47 -16.32
N GLU A 374 -20.74 17.25 -15.99
CA GLU A 374 -20.36 17.55 -14.60
C GLU A 374 -21.52 18.16 -13.83
N ARG A 375 -22.14 19.21 -14.37
CA ARG A 375 -23.30 19.89 -13.74
C ARG A 375 -24.48 18.95 -13.54
N MET A 376 -24.76 18.04 -14.49
CA MET A 376 -25.85 17.06 -14.33
C MET A 376 -25.59 16.11 -13.17
N VAL A 377 -24.38 15.56 -13.09
CA VAL A 377 -24.00 14.64 -12.00
C VAL A 377 -24.04 15.37 -10.67
N GLU A 378 -23.53 16.60 -10.59
CA GLU A 378 -23.54 17.42 -9.37
C GLU A 378 -24.94 17.84 -8.94
N PHE A 379 -25.84 18.04 -9.88
CA PHE A 379 -27.21 18.50 -9.59
C PHE A 379 -28.03 17.44 -8.80
N ASN A 380 -27.95 16.15 -9.14
CA ASN A 380 -28.73 15.10 -8.43
C ASN A 380 -28.22 13.67 -8.61
N GLY A 381 -26.98 13.44 -9.05
CA GLY A 381 -26.52 12.11 -9.42
C GLY A 381 -25.07 11.80 -9.03
N LEU A 382 -24.53 12.50 -8.04
CA LEU A 382 -23.13 12.33 -7.62
C LEU A 382 -22.77 10.86 -7.38
N GLY A 383 -21.72 10.43 -8.05
CA GLY A 383 -21.13 9.09 -7.93
C GLY A 383 -21.87 7.99 -8.68
N HIS A 384 -23.04 8.22 -9.28
CA HIS A 384 -23.81 7.11 -9.86
C HIS A 384 -23.21 6.62 -11.19
N SER A 385 -23.61 7.16 -12.31
CA SER A 385 -23.16 6.74 -13.65
C SER A 385 -23.14 7.94 -14.62
N ALA A 386 -22.30 7.83 -15.66
CA ALA A 386 -22.29 8.74 -16.79
C ALA A 386 -21.92 7.99 -18.06
N VAL A 387 -22.33 8.47 -19.21
CA VAL A 387 -22.10 7.83 -20.51
C VAL A 387 -21.37 8.77 -21.43
N ILE A 388 -20.47 8.23 -22.23
CA ILE A 388 -19.85 8.91 -23.36
C ILE A 388 -19.90 8.03 -24.60
N HIS A 389 -20.30 8.63 -25.71
CA HIS A 389 -20.20 8.03 -27.04
C HIS A 389 -19.15 8.77 -27.85
N THR A 390 -18.03 8.10 -28.13
CA THR A 390 -16.91 8.59 -28.93
C THR A 390 -16.05 7.42 -29.39
N GLU A 391 -15.38 7.55 -30.53
CA GLU A 391 -14.34 6.60 -30.95
C GLU A 391 -12.94 7.10 -30.56
N ASP A 392 -12.85 8.25 -29.90
CA ASP A 392 -11.61 8.84 -29.42
C ASP A 392 -11.37 8.45 -27.94
N GLU A 393 -10.37 7.63 -27.70
CA GLU A 393 -10.01 7.10 -26.38
C GLU A 393 -9.52 8.21 -25.43
N GLU A 394 -8.76 9.19 -25.94
CA GLU A 394 -8.26 10.31 -25.14
C GLU A 394 -9.42 11.17 -24.61
N VAL A 395 -10.44 11.39 -25.43
CA VAL A 395 -11.67 12.11 -25.05
C VAL A 395 -12.46 11.29 -24.02
N ALA A 396 -12.58 9.96 -24.20
CA ALA A 396 -13.28 9.10 -23.25
C ALA A 396 -12.58 9.09 -21.88
N GLU A 397 -11.26 8.99 -21.85
CA GLU A 397 -10.48 9.06 -20.61
C GLU A 397 -10.56 10.44 -19.95
N ALA A 398 -10.45 11.52 -20.73
CA ALA A 398 -10.58 12.89 -20.21
C ALA A 398 -11.95 13.11 -19.59
N TYR A 399 -13.02 12.61 -20.19
CA TYR A 399 -14.37 12.60 -19.63
C TYR A 399 -14.42 11.86 -18.30
N GLY A 400 -13.85 10.63 -18.26
CA GLY A 400 -13.79 9.80 -17.05
C GLY A 400 -13.03 10.44 -15.89
N ARG A 401 -11.96 11.19 -16.17
CA ARG A 401 -11.20 11.92 -15.16
C ARG A 401 -11.96 13.12 -14.56
N ARG A 402 -12.90 13.70 -15.31
CA ARG A 402 -13.61 14.92 -14.90
C ARG A 402 -14.94 14.66 -14.23
N VAL A 403 -15.77 13.80 -14.81
CA VAL A 403 -17.14 13.57 -14.35
C VAL A 403 -17.14 12.75 -13.06
N LYS A 404 -17.72 13.26 -11.99
CA LYS A 404 -17.77 12.63 -10.66
C LYS A 404 -18.80 11.48 -10.59
N ALA A 405 -18.68 10.51 -11.48
CA ALA A 405 -19.42 9.25 -11.48
C ALA A 405 -18.43 8.09 -11.35
N VAL A 406 -18.76 7.05 -10.60
CA VAL A 406 -17.87 5.88 -10.42
C VAL A 406 -18.00 4.88 -11.57
N ARG A 407 -19.08 4.97 -12.38
CA ARG A 407 -19.29 4.17 -13.59
C ARG A 407 -19.35 5.09 -14.79
N ILE A 408 -18.30 5.05 -15.58
CA ILE A 408 -18.26 5.70 -16.90
C ILE A 408 -18.51 4.61 -17.94
N ILE A 409 -19.63 4.74 -18.67
CA ILE A 409 -20.04 3.78 -19.70
C ILE A 409 -19.62 4.36 -21.04
N TRP A 410 -18.87 3.59 -21.79
CA TRP A 410 -18.33 4.03 -23.08
C TRP A 410 -18.93 3.22 -24.22
N ASN A 411 -19.61 3.92 -25.17
CA ASN A 411 -20.21 3.34 -26.35
C ASN A 411 -21.21 2.18 -26.07
N ALA A 412 -22.02 2.33 -25.04
CA ALA A 412 -23.02 1.34 -24.67
C ALA A 412 -24.26 2.00 -24.02
N PRO A 413 -25.42 1.35 -24.03
CA PRO A 413 -26.63 1.85 -23.40
C PRO A 413 -26.44 1.90 -21.86
N ALA A 414 -26.83 3.00 -21.23
CA ALA A 414 -26.54 3.24 -19.80
C ALA A 414 -27.26 2.26 -18.87
N SER A 415 -28.54 1.94 -19.14
CA SER A 415 -29.33 1.04 -18.28
C SER A 415 -28.69 -0.34 -18.17
N GLN A 416 -28.37 -0.95 -19.30
CA GLN A 416 -27.80 -2.29 -19.39
C GLN A 416 -26.29 -2.28 -19.06
N GLY A 417 -25.55 -1.29 -19.53
CA GLY A 417 -24.13 -1.13 -19.23
C GLY A 417 -23.86 -0.85 -17.76
N GLY A 418 -24.75 -0.10 -17.10
CA GLY A 418 -24.63 0.23 -15.67
C GLY A 418 -24.83 -0.97 -14.75
N ILE A 419 -25.74 -1.87 -15.05
CA ILE A 419 -25.94 -3.11 -14.28
C ILE A 419 -24.84 -4.14 -14.52
N GLY A 420 -24.04 -3.99 -15.58
CA GLY A 420 -22.85 -4.80 -15.88
C GLY A 420 -23.10 -6.07 -16.69
N ASP A 421 -22.02 -6.70 -17.14
CA ASP A 421 -21.95 -8.02 -17.83
C ASP A 421 -22.61 -8.10 -19.21
N MET A 422 -23.57 -7.24 -19.57
CA MET A 422 -24.23 -7.30 -20.86
C MET A 422 -23.46 -6.60 -21.99
N TYR A 423 -22.90 -5.41 -21.73
CA TYR A 423 -22.19 -4.59 -22.72
C TYR A 423 -20.76 -4.23 -22.32
N ASN A 424 -20.34 -4.61 -21.12
CA ASN A 424 -19.01 -4.36 -20.58
C ASN A 424 -18.69 -5.40 -19.50
N ALA A 425 -17.47 -5.37 -18.97
CA ALA A 425 -17.01 -6.28 -17.92
C ALA A 425 -17.27 -5.74 -16.49
N PHE A 426 -18.17 -4.80 -16.29
CA PHE A 426 -18.59 -4.43 -14.94
C PHE A 426 -19.32 -5.60 -14.27
N LEU A 427 -19.18 -5.69 -12.96
CA LEU A 427 -19.80 -6.76 -12.18
C LEU A 427 -21.33 -6.69 -12.29
N PRO A 428 -22.03 -7.81 -12.57
CA PRO A 428 -23.49 -7.81 -12.68
C PRO A 428 -24.14 -7.57 -11.32
N SER A 429 -24.97 -6.52 -11.26
CA SER A 429 -25.61 -6.11 -10.01
C SER A 429 -26.88 -5.29 -10.25
N LEU A 430 -27.82 -5.40 -9.30
CA LEU A 430 -28.98 -4.50 -9.19
C LEU A 430 -28.87 -3.56 -7.98
N THR A 431 -27.64 -3.41 -7.43
CA THR A 431 -27.32 -2.44 -6.38
C THR A 431 -26.01 -1.74 -6.76
N LEU A 432 -26.14 -0.52 -7.31
CA LEU A 432 -25.05 0.21 -7.97
C LEU A 432 -24.41 1.20 -7.01
N GLY A 433 -23.32 0.85 -6.34
CA GLY A 433 -22.62 1.75 -5.40
C GLY A 433 -22.19 3.07 -6.07
N CYS A 434 -22.22 4.17 -5.32
CA CYS A 434 -21.92 5.51 -5.82
C CYS A 434 -20.64 6.12 -5.20
N GLY A 435 -19.91 5.35 -4.42
CA GLY A 435 -18.67 5.78 -3.76
C GLY A 435 -18.88 6.97 -2.81
N SER A 436 -17.79 7.56 -2.37
CA SER A 436 -17.82 8.73 -1.48
C SER A 436 -18.50 9.95 -2.09
N TYR A 437 -18.47 10.11 -3.42
CA TYR A 437 -19.22 11.16 -4.12
C TYR A 437 -20.71 11.08 -3.82
N GLY A 438 -21.28 9.88 -3.89
CA GLY A 438 -22.69 9.61 -3.56
C GLY A 438 -22.95 9.35 -2.08
N ARG A 439 -21.95 9.56 -1.21
CA ARG A 439 -22.00 9.25 0.24
C ARG A 439 -22.30 7.79 0.51
N ASN A 440 -21.72 6.89 -0.30
CA ASN A 440 -21.86 5.44 -0.20
C ASN A 440 -20.55 4.81 0.28
N SER A 441 -20.65 3.61 0.89
CA SER A 441 -19.52 2.84 1.39
C SER A 441 -18.75 2.13 0.28
N VAL A 442 -19.36 1.92 -0.88
CA VAL A 442 -18.79 1.19 -2.01
C VAL A 442 -18.89 1.99 -3.30
N SER A 443 -17.85 1.91 -4.13
CA SER A 443 -17.79 2.52 -5.46
C SER A 443 -18.10 1.54 -6.59
N ASN A 444 -18.14 0.24 -6.29
CA ASN A 444 -18.41 -0.81 -7.26
C ASN A 444 -19.88 -1.19 -7.30
N ASN A 445 -20.26 -1.96 -8.32
CA ASN A 445 -21.48 -2.74 -8.31
C ASN A 445 -21.41 -3.74 -7.16
N VAL A 446 -22.42 -3.74 -6.28
CA VAL A 446 -22.44 -4.62 -5.10
C VAL A 446 -22.59 -6.08 -5.53
N THR A 447 -21.75 -6.94 -5.01
CA THR A 447 -21.77 -8.38 -5.31
C THR A 447 -21.63 -9.21 -4.02
N ALA A 448 -21.50 -10.52 -4.15
CA ALA A 448 -21.34 -11.44 -3.02
C ALA A 448 -20.08 -11.13 -2.18
N VAL A 449 -19.00 -10.60 -2.78
CA VAL A 449 -17.78 -10.27 -2.04
C VAL A 449 -17.95 -9.13 -1.04
N ASP A 450 -18.97 -8.27 -1.24
CA ASP A 450 -19.28 -7.17 -0.32
C ASP A 450 -20.08 -7.66 0.91
N LEU A 451 -20.55 -8.91 0.90
CA LEU A 451 -21.34 -9.53 1.96
C LEU A 451 -20.59 -10.68 2.67
N ILE A 452 -19.27 -10.70 2.60
CA ILE A 452 -18.43 -11.61 3.38
C ILE A 452 -17.43 -10.85 4.23
N ASN A 453 -17.13 -11.37 5.42
CA ASN A 453 -15.98 -11.00 6.20
C ASN A 453 -14.78 -11.87 5.79
N ILE A 454 -13.64 -11.26 5.54
CA ILE A 454 -12.41 -11.97 5.24
C ILE A 454 -11.51 -11.97 6.47
N LYS A 455 -11.39 -13.13 7.11
CA LYS A 455 -10.39 -13.36 8.16
C LYS A 455 -9.06 -13.74 7.52
N ARG A 456 -7.96 -13.25 8.09
CA ARG A 456 -6.62 -13.56 7.61
C ARG A 456 -5.80 -14.25 8.68
N ILE A 457 -5.22 -15.41 8.32
CA ILE A 457 -4.17 -16.06 9.10
C ILE A 457 -2.86 -15.63 8.47
N GLY A 458 -2.05 -14.89 9.24
CA GLY A 458 -0.70 -14.49 8.82
C GLY A 458 0.33 -15.41 9.45
N ARG A 459 1.07 -16.18 8.64
CA ARG A 459 2.23 -16.94 9.10
C ARG A 459 3.38 -15.98 9.36
N ARG A 460 4.16 -16.22 10.41
CA ARG A 460 5.42 -15.48 10.62
C ARG A 460 6.32 -15.70 9.41
N THR A 461 6.69 -14.62 8.75
CA THR A 461 7.68 -14.58 7.68
C THR A 461 8.77 -13.59 8.06
N ASN A 462 10.02 -13.91 7.71
CA ASN A 462 11.10 -12.94 7.80
C ASN A 462 11.17 -12.15 6.50
N ASN A 463 11.53 -10.86 6.59
CA ASN A 463 11.82 -10.08 5.39
C ASN A 463 12.97 -10.74 4.61
N LEU A 464 12.87 -10.70 3.29
CA LEU A 464 13.96 -11.13 2.42
C LEU A 464 15.24 -10.37 2.77
N GLN A 465 16.30 -11.11 3.00
CA GLN A 465 17.64 -10.57 3.21
C GLN A 465 18.52 -10.86 1.99
N TRP A 466 19.55 -10.04 1.81
CA TRP A 466 20.59 -10.30 0.82
C TRP A 466 21.94 -10.01 1.40
N PHE A 467 22.95 -10.63 0.82
CA PHE A 467 24.36 -10.41 1.12
C PHE A 467 24.98 -9.63 -0.05
N LYS A 468 25.55 -8.46 0.20
CA LYS A 468 26.16 -7.62 -0.83
C LYS A 468 27.54 -7.18 -0.42
N VAL A 469 28.50 -7.45 -1.28
CA VAL A 469 29.89 -7.00 -1.22
C VAL A 469 30.29 -6.46 -2.61
N PRO A 470 31.44 -5.80 -2.78
CA PRO A 470 31.96 -5.47 -4.09
C PRO A 470 31.99 -6.70 -5.01
N PRO A 471 31.64 -6.54 -6.31
CA PRO A 471 31.73 -7.64 -7.28
C PRO A 471 33.11 -8.30 -7.38
N LYS A 472 34.19 -7.54 -7.05
CA LYS A 472 35.56 -8.02 -7.05
C LYS A 472 36.32 -7.49 -5.86
N ILE A 473 37.02 -8.34 -5.17
CA ILE A 473 37.93 -8.02 -4.06
C ILE A 473 39.28 -8.67 -4.40
N TYR A 474 40.29 -7.82 -4.67
CA TYR A 474 41.67 -8.22 -4.91
C TYR A 474 42.47 -8.14 -3.62
N PHE A 475 43.24 -9.15 -3.30
CA PHE A 475 44.03 -9.22 -2.08
C PHE A 475 45.40 -9.85 -2.40
N GLU A 476 46.30 -10.00 -1.48
CA GLU A 476 47.72 -10.40 -1.59
C GLU A 476 48.68 -9.19 -1.75
N PRO A 477 49.92 -9.35 -1.35
CA PRO A 477 50.94 -8.33 -1.53
C PRO A 477 51.08 -7.86 -2.97
N ASN A 478 51.01 -6.57 -3.18
CA ASN A 478 51.03 -5.86 -4.45
C ASN A 478 49.75 -6.06 -5.31
N ALA A 479 48.61 -6.35 -4.71
CA ALA A 479 47.33 -6.43 -5.39
C ALA A 479 46.96 -5.11 -6.15
N ILE A 480 47.52 -3.97 -5.76
CA ILE A 480 47.36 -2.68 -6.43
C ILE A 480 47.73 -2.76 -7.94
N ARG A 481 48.51 -3.75 -8.37
CA ARG A 481 48.85 -3.97 -9.77
C ARG A 481 47.66 -4.18 -10.66
N TYR A 482 46.55 -4.67 -10.13
CA TYR A 482 45.29 -4.84 -10.87
C TYR A 482 44.78 -3.56 -11.50
N LEU A 483 45.14 -2.37 -10.98
CA LEU A 483 44.77 -1.07 -11.57
C LEU A 483 45.33 -0.92 -13.01
N ALA A 484 46.39 -1.65 -13.37
CA ALA A 484 46.89 -1.66 -14.75
C ALA A 484 45.93 -2.37 -15.72
N ASP A 485 45.18 -3.36 -15.23
CA ASP A 485 44.28 -4.21 -16.04
C ASP A 485 42.80 -3.90 -15.82
N LEU A 486 42.45 -2.96 -14.94
CA LEU A 486 41.07 -2.58 -14.65
C LEU A 486 40.38 -2.02 -15.91
N PRO A 487 39.26 -2.60 -16.39
CA PRO A 487 38.59 -2.13 -17.60
C PRO A 487 37.92 -0.77 -17.43
N GLY A 488 37.78 -0.01 -18.53
CA GLY A 488 37.01 1.24 -18.58
C GLY A 488 37.69 2.44 -17.90
N VAL A 489 39.00 2.44 -17.77
CA VAL A 489 39.77 3.49 -17.08
C VAL A 489 40.46 4.42 -18.07
N HIS A 490 39.94 5.64 -18.22
CA HIS A 490 40.51 6.67 -19.08
C HIS A 490 40.74 7.98 -18.30
N ARG A 491 39.85 8.30 -17.35
CA ARG A 491 39.86 9.53 -16.56
C ARG A 491 39.70 9.16 -15.08
N VAL A 492 40.77 9.25 -14.32
CA VAL A 492 40.82 8.84 -12.91
C VAL A 492 40.85 10.07 -11.99
N THR A 493 39.93 10.09 -11.02
CA THR A 493 40.07 10.96 -9.85
C THR A 493 40.53 10.14 -8.65
N VAL A 494 41.67 10.49 -8.09
CA VAL A 494 42.19 9.90 -6.84
C VAL A 494 41.72 10.76 -5.67
N VAL A 495 41.00 10.12 -4.72
CA VAL A 495 40.56 10.78 -3.46
C VAL A 495 41.41 10.19 -2.33
N THR A 496 42.10 11.07 -1.61
CA THR A 496 43.12 10.69 -0.61
C THR A 496 43.35 11.84 0.40
N ASP A 497 44.34 11.68 1.26
CA ASP A 497 44.79 12.66 2.21
C ASP A 497 46.28 13.00 2.01
N HIS A 498 46.69 14.17 2.56
CA HIS A 498 48.08 14.63 2.43
C HIS A 498 49.14 13.65 2.99
N THR A 499 48.74 12.77 3.93
CA THR A 499 49.66 11.76 4.48
C THR A 499 49.99 10.73 3.44
N MET A 500 49.00 10.26 2.66
CA MET A 500 49.22 9.29 1.59
C MET A 500 50.10 9.84 0.48
N THR A 501 49.89 11.11 0.14
CA THR A 501 50.75 11.81 -0.82
C THR A 501 52.22 11.91 -0.29
N ARG A 502 52.40 12.34 0.94
CA ARG A 502 53.74 12.46 1.58
C ARG A 502 54.45 11.11 1.73
N LEU A 503 53.74 10.03 2.00
CA LEU A 503 54.32 8.68 2.13
C LEU A 503 54.63 8.03 0.77
N GLY A 504 54.31 8.70 -0.36
CA GLY A 504 54.58 8.20 -1.71
C GLY A 504 53.60 7.13 -2.21
N TYR A 505 52.49 6.90 -1.52
CA TYR A 505 51.50 5.89 -1.94
C TYR A 505 50.70 6.37 -3.18
N VAL A 506 50.49 7.66 -3.33
CA VAL A 506 49.90 8.26 -4.54
C VAL A 506 50.84 8.06 -5.73
N ASP A 507 52.16 8.27 -5.59
CA ASP A 507 53.13 8.06 -6.67
C ASP A 507 53.19 6.60 -7.10
N ARG A 508 53.12 5.68 -6.12
CA ARG A 508 53.04 4.26 -6.38
C ARG A 508 51.79 3.86 -7.21
N LEU A 509 50.62 4.43 -6.85
CA LEU A 509 49.39 4.25 -7.61
C LEU A 509 49.50 4.80 -9.03
N ILE A 510 50.03 6.01 -9.18
CA ILE A 510 50.29 6.65 -10.48
C ILE A 510 51.22 5.81 -11.34
N THR A 511 52.28 5.26 -10.76
CA THR A 511 53.23 4.39 -11.45
C THR A 511 52.54 3.12 -12.00
N VAL A 512 51.59 2.55 -11.27
CA VAL A 512 50.82 1.39 -11.76
C VAL A 512 49.90 1.81 -12.91
N LEU A 513 49.19 2.96 -12.80
CA LEU A 513 48.34 3.46 -13.86
C LEU A 513 49.09 3.81 -15.15
N GLN A 514 50.34 4.30 -15.03
CA GLN A 514 51.22 4.58 -16.17
C GLN A 514 51.68 3.35 -16.95
N ARG A 515 51.50 2.14 -16.41
CA ARG A 515 51.78 0.87 -17.11
C ARG A 515 50.71 0.45 -18.09
N ARG A 516 49.59 1.14 -18.07
CA ARG A 516 48.47 0.89 -18.97
C ARG A 516 48.87 1.24 -20.41
N PRO A 517 48.37 0.46 -21.40
CA PRO A 517 48.59 0.76 -22.84
C PRO A 517 48.07 2.13 -23.24
N GLU A 518 46.96 2.55 -22.65
CA GLU A 518 46.30 3.83 -22.93
C GLU A 518 46.68 4.85 -21.87
N ARG A 519 46.91 6.10 -22.31
CA ARG A 519 47.20 7.20 -21.41
C ARG A 519 45.97 7.55 -20.55
N VAL A 520 46.12 7.57 -19.23
CA VAL A 520 45.08 7.96 -18.28
C VAL A 520 45.22 9.43 -17.90
N ALA A 521 44.14 10.18 -18.00
CA ALA A 521 44.07 11.53 -17.42
C ALA A 521 43.83 11.41 -15.89
N LEU A 522 44.57 12.19 -15.12
CA LEU A 522 44.60 12.12 -13.64
C LEU A 522 44.14 13.43 -13.01
N GLN A 523 43.34 13.35 -11.99
CA GLN A 523 43.01 14.40 -11.04
C GLN A 523 43.25 13.84 -9.64
N ILE A 524 43.84 14.64 -8.78
CA ILE A 524 44.11 14.27 -7.37
C ILE A 524 43.36 15.23 -6.47
N ILE A 525 42.62 14.69 -5.52
CA ILE A 525 41.97 15.38 -4.41
C ILE A 525 42.64 14.79 -3.15
N ASP A 526 43.67 15.46 -2.61
CA ASP A 526 44.48 14.94 -1.51
C ASP A 526 44.34 15.71 -0.19
N ASP A 527 43.30 16.51 -0.09
CA ASP A 527 43.03 17.36 1.07
C ASP A 527 41.82 16.88 1.89
N VAL A 528 41.53 15.56 1.86
CA VAL A 528 40.51 14.99 2.73
C VAL A 528 40.99 14.98 4.16
N GLU A 529 40.26 15.69 5.02
CA GLU A 529 40.52 15.74 6.47
C GLU A 529 40.07 14.46 7.19
N PRO A 530 40.63 14.12 8.35
CA PRO A 530 40.03 13.14 9.24
C PRO A 530 38.58 13.54 9.56
N GLU A 531 37.66 12.59 9.41
CA GLU A 531 36.22 12.87 9.56
C GLU A 531 35.69 13.87 8.50
N PRO A 532 35.61 13.47 7.25
CA PRO A 532 35.33 14.37 6.14
C PRO A 532 34.02 15.15 6.31
N SER A 533 34.08 16.43 5.98
CA SER A 533 32.94 17.35 6.10
C SER A 533 32.05 17.36 4.86
N VAL A 534 30.80 17.80 5.02
CA VAL A 534 29.89 18.09 3.90
C VAL A 534 30.53 19.03 2.90
N ALA A 535 31.30 20.06 3.37
CA ALA A 535 31.96 21.01 2.51
C ALA A 535 33.07 20.36 1.64
N THR A 536 33.85 19.46 2.21
CA THR A 536 34.89 18.70 1.47
C THR A 536 34.25 17.80 0.41
N VAL A 537 33.15 17.12 0.75
CA VAL A 537 32.42 16.26 -0.20
C VAL A 537 31.82 17.07 -1.35
N ASP A 538 31.17 18.19 -1.09
CA ASP A 538 30.56 19.03 -2.12
C ASP A 538 31.63 19.66 -3.04
N ARG A 539 32.75 20.13 -2.48
CA ARG A 539 33.90 20.60 -3.26
C ARG A 539 34.47 19.49 -4.16
N GLY A 540 34.71 18.31 -3.60
CA GLY A 540 35.22 17.16 -4.36
C GLY A 540 34.28 16.74 -5.49
N ALA A 541 32.99 16.72 -5.25
CA ALA A 541 31.98 16.42 -6.28
C ALA A 541 31.96 17.49 -7.40
N GLU A 542 32.18 18.76 -7.08
CA GLU A 542 32.29 19.84 -8.08
C GLU A 542 33.55 19.69 -8.95
N LEU A 543 34.69 19.37 -8.33
CA LEU A 543 35.91 19.04 -9.07
C LEU A 543 35.70 17.84 -9.98
N MET A 544 35.01 16.80 -9.55
CA MET A 544 34.66 15.64 -10.38
C MET A 544 33.70 16.02 -11.54
N ARG A 545 32.71 16.88 -11.32
CA ARG A 545 31.82 17.35 -12.40
C ARG A 545 32.60 18.10 -13.49
N SER A 546 33.57 18.87 -13.10
CA SER A 546 34.44 19.59 -14.03
C SER A 546 35.39 18.66 -14.79
N PHE A 547 35.95 17.66 -14.10
CA PHE A 547 36.90 16.70 -14.69
C PHE A 547 36.24 15.54 -15.42
N GLN A 548 35.02 15.11 -15.03
CA GLN A 548 34.25 13.98 -15.55
C GLN A 548 35.01 12.65 -15.52
N PRO A 549 35.35 12.12 -14.33
CA PRO A 549 36.02 10.82 -14.22
C PRO A 549 35.08 9.68 -14.63
N ASP A 550 35.66 8.63 -15.23
CA ASP A 550 35.05 7.32 -15.38
C ASP A 550 35.41 6.35 -14.25
N THR A 551 36.44 6.71 -13.49
CA THR A 551 36.95 5.91 -12.38
C THR A 551 37.33 6.82 -11.23
N ILE A 552 36.82 6.52 -10.05
CA ILE A 552 37.19 7.17 -8.78
C ILE A 552 37.98 6.15 -7.97
N ILE A 553 39.21 6.50 -7.54
CA ILE A 553 40.05 5.65 -6.69
C ILE A 553 40.18 6.30 -5.33
N ALA A 554 39.60 5.68 -4.30
CA ALA A 554 39.78 6.07 -2.91
C ALA A 554 41.04 5.36 -2.34
N LEU A 555 42.09 6.09 -2.02
CA LEU A 555 43.33 5.57 -1.46
C LEU A 555 43.54 6.15 -0.05
N GLY A 556 43.46 5.32 1.00
CA GLY A 556 43.63 5.83 2.36
C GLY A 556 42.89 4.98 3.40
N GLY A 557 42.68 5.60 4.56
CA GLY A 557 41.82 5.03 5.61
C GLY A 557 40.35 5.28 5.37
N GLY A 558 39.51 4.99 6.38
CA GLY A 558 38.04 5.15 6.30
C GLY A 558 37.62 6.54 5.82
N SER A 559 38.24 7.63 6.29
CA SER A 559 37.90 9.00 5.91
C SER A 559 38.01 9.26 4.41
N ALA A 560 39.10 8.84 3.77
CA ALA A 560 39.25 8.98 2.31
C ALA A 560 38.19 8.16 1.53
N MET A 561 37.90 6.95 1.99
CA MET A 561 36.88 6.08 1.35
C MET A 561 35.48 6.61 1.56
N ASP A 562 35.13 7.10 2.75
CA ASP A 562 33.83 7.67 3.04
C ASP A 562 33.58 8.97 2.24
N ALA A 563 34.59 9.85 2.19
CA ALA A 563 34.54 11.03 1.32
C ALA A 563 34.30 10.65 -0.15
N ALA A 564 35.09 9.68 -0.64
CA ALA A 564 34.96 9.24 -2.05
C ALA A 564 33.59 8.64 -2.37
N LYS A 565 32.99 7.85 -1.48
CA LYS A 565 31.62 7.30 -1.66
C LYS A 565 30.58 8.40 -1.79
N VAL A 566 30.65 9.41 -0.93
CA VAL A 566 29.67 10.49 -0.95
C VAL A 566 29.97 11.49 -2.08
N MET A 567 31.23 11.74 -2.42
CA MET A 567 31.60 12.48 -3.63
C MET A 567 31.09 11.79 -4.89
N TRP A 568 31.20 10.45 -4.99
CA TRP A 568 30.66 9.64 -6.09
C TRP A 568 29.15 9.81 -6.22
N LEU A 569 28.41 9.70 -5.09
CA LEU A 569 26.97 9.95 -5.05
C LEU A 569 26.62 11.36 -5.55
N ARG A 570 27.28 12.38 -5.02
CA ARG A 570 27.03 13.78 -5.38
C ARG A 570 27.49 14.15 -6.79
N TYR A 571 28.47 13.43 -7.33
CA TYR A 571 28.92 13.55 -8.71
C TYR A 571 27.87 13.03 -9.70
N GLU A 572 27.32 11.84 -9.45
CA GLU A 572 26.30 11.24 -10.33
C GLU A 572 24.90 11.85 -10.12
N HIS A 573 24.55 12.21 -8.88
CA HIS A 573 23.24 12.67 -8.44
C HIS A 573 23.32 13.96 -7.60
N PRO A 574 23.58 15.11 -8.23
CA PRO A 574 23.71 16.39 -7.52
C PRO A 574 22.42 16.86 -6.86
N GLU A 575 21.26 16.34 -7.28
CA GLU A 575 19.94 16.64 -6.73
C GLU A 575 19.70 16.06 -5.33
N VAL A 576 20.48 15.07 -4.89
CA VAL A 576 20.29 14.41 -3.60
C VAL A 576 20.61 15.37 -2.44
N VAL A 577 19.68 15.48 -1.50
CA VAL A 577 19.80 16.36 -0.33
C VAL A 577 20.38 15.61 0.86
N PHE A 578 21.38 16.20 1.51
CA PHE A 578 22.07 15.58 2.65
C PHE A 578 21.14 15.24 3.82
N ALA A 579 20.16 16.11 4.10
CA ALA A 579 19.20 15.93 5.18
C ALA A 579 18.37 14.66 5.04
N ASP A 580 18.03 14.25 3.79
CA ASP A 580 17.21 13.08 3.52
C ASP A 580 18.01 11.78 3.71
N MET A 581 19.33 11.82 3.47
CA MET A 581 20.20 10.65 3.53
C MET A 581 20.52 10.20 4.95
N ARG A 582 20.52 11.14 5.91
CA ARG A 582 20.98 10.93 7.29
C ARG A 582 19.95 10.30 8.22
N GLU A 583 18.69 10.23 7.79
CA GLU A 583 17.60 9.81 8.66
C GLU A 583 17.75 8.36 9.14
N LYS A 584 17.43 8.13 10.43
CA LYS A 584 17.45 6.82 11.05
C LYS A 584 16.47 5.85 10.37
N PHE A 585 16.83 4.59 10.30
CA PHE A 585 15.99 3.53 9.76
C PHE A 585 16.07 2.26 10.64
N PHE A 586 15.03 1.43 10.62
CA PHE A 586 15.06 0.09 11.21
C PHE A 586 15.47 -0.98 10.20
N ASP A 587 15.09 -0.81 8.94
CA ASP A 587 15.43 -1.70 7.84
C ASP A 587 15.85 -0.84 6.65
N VAL A 588 17.12 -0.91 6.27
CA VAL A 588 17.70 -0.13 5.16
C VAL A 588 16.93 -0.32 3.84
N ARG A 589 16.27 -1.47 3.67
CA ARG A 589 15.48 -1.79 2.46
C ARG A 589 14.12 -1.10 2.45
N LYS A 590 13.62 -0.61 3.61
CA LYS A 590 12.28 -0.03 3.81
C LYS A 590 12.31 1.44 4.20
N ARG A 591 13.50 2.07 4.17
CA ARG A 591 13.61 3.48 4.53
C ARG A 591 12.80 4.37 3.58
N ALA A 592 12.36 5.52 4.10
CA ALA A 592 11.53 6.46 3.34
C ALA A 592 12.28 7.05 2.15
N PHE A 593 13.54 7.47 2.36
CA PHE A 593 14.41 7.93 1.29
C PHE A 593 15.12 6.73 0.63
N LYS A 594 15.13 6.69 -0.70
CA LYS A 594 15.85 5.69 -1.50
C LYS A 594 17.05 6.35 -2.15
N PHE A 595 18.24 5.78 -1.94
CA PHE A 595 19.43 6.19 -2.68
C PHE A 595 19.27 5.83 -4.16
N PRO A 596 19.72 6.70 -5.06
CA PRO A 596 19.74 6.39 -6.49
C PRO A 596 20.75 5.29 -6.79
N THR A 597 20.63 4.65 -7.95
CA THR A 597 21.61 3.68 -8.43
C THR A 597 22.87 4.39 -8.88
N LEU A 598 24.03 3.95 -8.40
CA LEU A 598 25.35 4.50 -8.75
C LEU A 598 26.10 3.61 -9.73
N GLY A 599 27.12 4.16 -10.38
CA GLY A 599 28.00 3.48 -11.33
C GLY A 599 27.65 3.72 -12.79
N ALA A 600 26.77 4.67 -13.08
CA ALA A 600 26.41 5.03 -14.45
C ALA A 600 27.48 5.90 -15.13
N ARG A 601 28.17 6.75 -14.36
CA ARG A 601 29.21 7.67 -14.86
C ARG A 601 30.61 7.22 -14.50
N ALA A 602 30.78 6.68 -13.28
CA ALA A 602 32.09 6.26 -12.78
C ALA A 602 32.00 5.01 -11.91
N GLN A 603 32.99 4.11 -12.04
CA GLN A 603 33.19 3.04 -11.08
C GLN A 603 33.99 3.56 -9.86
N LEU A 604 33.66 3.05 -8.66
CA LEU A 604 34.42 3.36 -7.45
C LEU A 604 35.34 2.19 -7.08
N VAL A 605 36.64 2.46 -6.95
CA VAL A 605 37.66 1.52 -6.48
C VAL A 605 38.18 1.99 -5.13
N CYS A 606 38.08 1.13 -4.12
CA CYS A 606 38.60 1.44 -2.78
C CYS A 606 39.89 0.66 -2.49
N VAL A 607 40.92 1.37 -2.03
CA VAL A 607 42.25 0.82 -1.70
C VAL A 607 42.60 1.22 -0.25
N PRO A 608 42.31 0.36 0.74
CA PRO A 608 42.57 0.65 2.14
C PRO A 608 44.06 0.67 2.49
N THR A 609 44.44 1.61 3.34
CA THR A 609 45.77 1.72 3.94
C THR A 609 45.73 1.51 5.46
N THR A 610 44.56 1.23 6.03
CA THR A 610 44.35 0.85 7.43
C THR A 610 43.71 -0.53 7.50
N SER A 611 43.88 -1.25 8.62
CA SER A 611 43.42 -2.64 8.78
C SER A 611 42.26 -2.73 9.80
N GLY A 612 41.17 -1.95 9.58
CA GLY A 612 40.08 -1.83 10.56
C GLY A 612 38.71 -1.59 9.98
N THR A 613 38.53 -0.45 9.33
CA THR A 613 37.22 0.08 8.99
C THR A 613 36.37 -0.78 8.05
N GLY A 614 37.01 -1.57 7.18
CA GLY A 614 36.31 -2.33 6.16
C GLY A 614 35.53 -1.49 5.14
N ALA A 615 35.81 -0.17 5.09
CA ALA A 615 35.06 0.76 4.24
C ALA A 615 35.15 0.41 2.76
N GLU A 616 36.21 -0.26 2.32
CA GLU A 616 36.39 -0.76 0.95
C GLU A 616 35.35 -1.79 0.50
N VAL A 617 34.66 -2.43 1.44
CA VAL A 617 33.65 -3.49 1.13
C VAL A 617 32.25 -3.17 1.68
N THR A 618 32.06 -2.08 2.37
CA THR A 618 30.81 -1.76 3.07
C THR A 618 29.95 -0.74 2.36
N PRO A 619 28.63 -0.75 2.61
CA PRO A 619 27.66 0.22 2.07
C PRO A 619 27.54 1.47 2.93
N PHE A 620 28.52 1.78 3.78
CA PHE A 620 28.47 2.88 4.75
C PHE A 620 29.47 3.98 4.40
N ALA A 621 29.14 5.20 4.81
CA ALA A 621 30.04 6.34 4.83
C ALA A 621 29.67 7.27 6.00
N VAL A 622 30.66 7.77 6.75
CA VAL A 622 30.43 8.69 7.86
C VAL A 622 30.95 10.08 7.47
N ILE A 623 30.07 11.08 7.50
CA ILE A 623 30.37 12.46 7.14
C ILE A 623 30.05 13.37 8.32
N SER A 624 30.85 14.41 8.52
CA SER A 624 30.68 15.38 9.60
C SER A 624 30.03 16.67 9.08
N ASP A 625 29.08 17.21 9.82
CA ASP A 625 28.53 18.54 9.58
C ASP A 625 29.25 19.53 10.51
N ALA A 626 30.13 20.30 9.93
CA ALA A 626 30.93 21.30 10.67
C ALA A 626 30.06 22.40 11.33
N THR A 627 28.83 22.65 10.85
CA THR A 627 27.94 23.68 11.40
C THR A 627 27.25 23.21 12.67
N THR A 628 26.90 21.90 12.75
CA THR A 628 26.22 21.30 13.90
C THR A 628 27.12 20.44 14.79
N GLY A 629 28.35 20.15 14.35
CA GLY A 629 29.30 19.25 15.02
C GLY A 629 28.78 17.77 15.06
N LYS A 630 27.76 17.42 14.26
CA LYS A 630 27.20 16.07 14.25
C LYS A 630 27.83 15.22 13.15
N LYS A 631 28.05 13.94 13.47
CA LYS A 631 28.37 12.91 12.48
C LYS A 631 27.09 12.32 11.88
N TYR A 632 27.12 12.13 10.58
CA TYR A 632 26.03 11.51 9.82
C TYR A 632 26.52 10.19 9.23
N PRO A 633 26.19 9.07 9.85
CA PRO A 633 26.39 7.77 9.20
C PRO A 633 25.38 7.62 8.06
N LEU A 634 25.89 7.51 6.85
CA LEU A 634 25.12 7.22 5.65
C LEU A 634 25.19 5.73 5.37
N ALA A 635 24.05 5.10 5.17
CA ALA A 635 23.97 3.66 4.95
C ALA A 635 23.02 3.35 3.80
N ASP A 636 23.55 2.88 2.69
CA ASP A 636 22.75 2.31 1.61
C ASP A 636 23.63 1.40 0.74
N TYR A 637 23.08 0.29 0.28
CA TYR A 637 23.80 -0.65 -0.59
C TYR A 637 24.25 -0.04 -1.93
N ALA A 638 23.70 1.10 -2.34
CA ALA A 638 24.17 1.87 -3.49
C ALA A 638 25.61 2.36 -3.30
N LEU A 639 26.05 2.63 -2.05
CA LEU A 639 27.40 3.11 -1.73
C LEU A 639 28.47 2.00 -1.72
N THR A 640 28.11 0.73 -1.95
CA THR A 640 29.06 -0.37 -2.04
C THR A 640 30.01 -0.15 -3.21
N PRO A 641 31.35 -0.15 -3.01
CA PRO A 641 32.31 0.05 -4.08
C PRO A 641 32.20 -0.97 -5.21
N SER A 642 32.61 -0.58 -6.41
CA SER A 642 32.67 -1.48 -7.57
C SER A 642 33.80 -2.52 -7.46
N VAL A 643 34.92 -2.11 -6.88
CA VAL A 643 36.12 -2.94 -6.66
C VAL A 643 36.79 -2.56 -5.35
N ALA A 644 37.24 -3.56 -4.59
CA ALA A 644 38.13 -3.39 -3.45
C ALA A 644 39.51 -3.98 -3.76
N ILE A 645 40.57 -3.28 -3.36
CA ILE A 645 41.94 -3.77 -3.52
C ILE A 645 42.64 -3.73 -2.15
N THR A 646 42.63 -4.87 -1.46
CA THR A 646 43.17 -5.06 -0.13
C THR A 646 44.64 -5.48 -0.25
N ASP A 647 45.56 -4.47 -0.38
CA ASP A 647 47.01 -4.70 -0.54
C ASP A 647 47.71 -4.47 0.79
N PRO A 648 48.18 -5.54 1.48
CA PRO A 648 48.80 -5.43 2.81
C PRO A 648 50.10 -4.61 2.82
N VAL A 649 50.77 -4.43 1.68
CA VAL A 649 51.99 -3.60 1.56
C VAL A 649 51.68 -2.12 1.82
N LEU A 650 50.45 -1.66 1.56
CA LEU A 650 50.00 -0.28 1.81
C LEU A 650 49.67 -0.03 3.30
N ALA A 651 49.57 -1.10 4.10
CA ALA A 651 49.37 -1.04 5.54
C ALA A 651 50.61 -1.45 6.36
N ALA A 652 51.74 -1.75 5.69
CA ALA A 652 52.94 -2.27 6.36
C ALA A 652 53.51 -1.31 7.41
N ASP A 653 53.55 -0.03 7.12
CA ASP A 653 54.18 1.00 7.94
C ASP A 653 53.23 1.69 8.93
N LEU A 654 52.07 1.13 9.19
CA LEU A 654 51.13 1.69 10.17
C LEU A 654 51.77 1.77 11.57
N PRO A 655 51.71 2.94 12.25
CA PRO A 655 52.18 3.06 13.63
C PRO A 655 51.45 2.08 14.58
N PRO A 656 52.15 1.65 15.69
CA PRO A 656 51.51 0.71 16.64
C PRO A 656 50.18 1.15 17.20
N ALA A 657 50.01 2.47 17.53
CA ALA A 657 48.73 3.00 18.04
C ALA A 657 47.59 2.86 17.02
N ILE A 658 47.86 3.24 15.75
CA ILE A 658 46.86 3.12 14.68
C ILE A 658 46.57 1.63 14.37
N THR A 659 47.59 0.76 14.48
CA THR A 659 47.40 -0.68 14.31
C THR A 659 46.51 -1.26 15.40
N ALA A 660 46.71 -0.85 16.66
CA ALA A 660 45.86 -1.28 17.77
C ALA A 660 44.43 -0.77 17.60
N ASP A 661 44.27 0.54 17.38
CA ASP A 661 42.93 1.15 17.22
C ASP A 661 42.15 0.51 16.07
N SER A 662 42.78 0.38 14.88
CA SER A 662 42.10 -0.26 13.73
C SER A 662 41.81 -1.74 13.94
N GLY A 663 42.69 -2.47 14.64
CA GLY A 663 42.48 -3.88 14.97
C GLY A 663 41.27 -4.09 15.92
N PHE A 664 41.12 -3.21 16.93
CA PHE A 664 39.97 -3.28 17.83
C PHE A 664 38.66 -2.82 17.13
N ASP A 665 38.77 -1.92 16.18
CA ASP A 665 37.63 -1.56 15.33
C ASP A 665 37.15 -2.79 14.54
N ALA A 666 38.02 -3.49 13.84
CA ALA A 666 37.72 -4.74 13.14
C ALA A 666 37.17 -5.84 14.08
N LEU A 667 37.70 -5.97 15.30
CA LEU A 667 37.23 -6.95 16.29
C LEU A 667 35.80 -6.60 16.73
N THR A 668 35.53 -5.33 16.92
CA THR A 668 34.19 -4.85 17.30
C THR A 668 33.20 -5.06 16.16
N HIS A 669 33.57 -4.74 14.92
CA HIS A 669 32.79 -5.02 13.72
C HIS A 669 32.39 -6.51 13.66
N ALA A 670 33.33 -7.40 13.79
CA ALA A 670 33.08 -8.84 13.73
C ALA A 670 32.23 -9.33 14.91
N THR A 671 32.49 -8.82 16.13
CA THR A 671 31.74 -9.23 17.33
C THR A 671 30.29 -8.75 17.29
N GLU A 672 30.05 -7.49 16.96
CA GLU A 672 28.70 -6.94 16.89
C GLU A 672 27.91 -7.54 15.74
N SER A 673 28.51 -7.73 14.56
CA SER A 673 27.85 -8.37 13.42
C SER A 673 27.44 -9.81 13.73
N TYR A 674 28.24 -10.54 14.50
CA TYR A 674 27.94 -11.92 14.88
C TYR A 674 26.73 -12.05 15.80
N VAL A 675 26.50 -11.10 16.72
CA VAL A 675 25.35 -11.12 17.64
C VAL A 675 24.18 -10.25 17.17
N SER A 676 24.31 -9.55 16.06
CA SER A 676 23.29 -8.65 15.50
C SER A 676 21.97 -9.35 15.25
N VAL A 677 20.86 -8.60 15.32
CA VAL A 677 19.52 -9.09 14.90
C VAL A 677 19.44 -9.49 13.41
N TYR A 678 20.41 -9.05 12.59
CA TYR A 678 20.51 -9.35 11.15
C TYR A 678 21.56 -10.44 10.85
N ALA A 679 22.24 -10.97 11.86
CA ALA A 679 23.21 -12.06 11.69
C ALA A 679 22.60 -13.27 10.95
N ASN A 680 23.37 -13.89 10.06
CA ASN A 680 22.96 -15.00 9.23
C ASN A 680 24.18 -15.87 8.87
N ASP A 681 23.95 -17.05 8.27
CA ASP A 681 25.00 -18.03 7.97
C ASP A 681 26.15 -17.45 7.12
N PHE A 682 25.88 -16.51 6.21
CA PHE A 682 26.92 -15.86 5.39
C PHE A 682 27.79 -14.92 6.23
N THR A 683 27.18 -14.11 7.11
CA THR A 683 27.91 -13.15 7.93
C THR A 683 28.59 -13.79 9.11
N ASP A 684 28.02 -14.88 9.65
CA ASP A 684 28.55 -15.60 10.80
C ASP A 684 29.92 -16.22 10.53
N GLY A 685 30.06 -16.88 9.39
CA GLY A 685 31.35 -17.46 8.99
C GLY A 685 32.46 -16.44 8.83
N LEU A 686 32.13 -15.27 8.25
CA LEU A 686 33.07 -14.16 8.08
C LEU A 686 33.44 -13.50 9.42
N ALA A 687 32.45 -13.24 10.29
CA ALA A 687 32.71 -12.68 11.60
C ALA A 687 33.60 -13.54 12.46
N LEU A 688 33.33 -14.85 12.53
CA LEU A 688 34.16 -15.79 13.28
C LEU A 688 35.59 -15.88 12.72
N GLN A 689 35.74 -15.88 11.39
CA GLN A 689 37.08 -15.91 10.77
C GLN A 689 37.86 -14.62 11.09
N ALA A 690 37.20 -13.45 11.04
CA ALA A 690 37.84 -12.17 11.39
C ALA A 690 38.31 -12.17 12.87
N ILE A 691 37.46 -12.59 13.81
CA ILE A 691 37.79 -12.71 15.24
C ILE A 691 39.02 -13.62 15.43
N LYS A 692 39.02 -14.81 14.78
CA LYS A 692 40.15 -15.75 14.87
C LYS A 692 41.47 -15.16 14.38
N LEU A 693 41.43 -14.45 13.25
CA LEU A 693 42.60 -13.78 12.69
C LEU A 693 43.14 -12.70 13.62
N ILE A 694 42.24 -11.87 14.17
CA ILE A 694 42.60 -10.75 15.04
C ILE A 694 43.22 -11.27 16.34
N PHE A 695 42.64 -12.24 17.01
CA PHE A 695 43.20 -12.84 18.22
C PHE A 695 44.58 -13.53 17.99
N GLY A 696 44.81 -14.06 16.79
CA GLY A 696 46.10 -14.69 16.44
C GLY A 696 47.18 -13.72 16.06
N HIS A 697 46.86 -12.48 15.64
CA HIS A 697 47.87 -11.65 14.96
C HIS A 697 47.91 -10.17 15.42
N LEU A 698 46.88 -9.63 16.11
CA LEU A 698 46.84 -8.20 16.47
C LEU A 698 48.04 -7.82 17.35
N GLU A 699 48.32 -8.56 18.40
CA GLU A 699 49.45 -8.29 19.32
C GLU A 699 50.78 -8.30 18.55
N ARG A 700 51.03 -9.30 17.69
CA ARG A 700 52.23 -9.37 16.84
C ARG A 700 52.33 -8.15 15.90
N ALA A 701 51.22 -7.79 15.26
CA ALA A 701 51.18 -6.66 14.34
C ALA A 701 51.48 -5.32 15.04
N VAL A 702 51.04 -5.14 16.29
CA VAL A 702 51.30 -3.96 17.10
C VAL A 702 52.76 -3.92 17.54
N GLN A 703 53.30 -5.06 18.01
CA GLN A 703 54.67 -5.15 18.57
C GLN A 703 55.74 -5.11 17.51
N HIS A 704 55.57 -5.75 16.38
CA HIS A 704 56.57 -5.97 15.36
C HIS A 704 56.41 -5.14 14.09
N GLY A 705 55.22 -4.62 13.83
CA GLY A 705 54.97 -3.71 12.71
C GLY A 705 55.35 -4.30 11.35
N ALA A 706 56.09 -3.56 10.56
CA ALA A 706 56.61 -3.94 9.25
C ALA A 706 57.58 -5.15 9.30
N ALA A 707 58.14 -5.48 10.46
CA ALA A 707 59.02 -6.63 10.62
C ALA A 707 58.25 -7.97 10.66
N ASP A 708 56.93 -7.97 10.79
CA ASP A 708 56.07 -9.16 10.72
C ASP A 708 55.02 -9.02 9.60
N PRO A 709 55.41 -9.21 8.34
CA PRO A 709 54.51 -9.04 7.19
C PRO A 709 53.35 -10.02 7.20
N GLU A 710 53.48 -11.20 7.80
CA GLU A 710 52.40 -12.15 7.97
C GLU A 710 51.30 -11.59 8.87
N ALA A 711 51.68 -11.10 10.07
CA ALA A 711 50.71 -10.50 10.98
C ALA A 711 50.00 -9.28 10.36
N ARG A 712 50.74 -8.45 9.60
CA ARG A 712 50.16 -7.32 8.84
C ARG A 712 49.14 -7.77 7.80
N GLU A 713 49.48 -8.77 6.99
CA GLU A 713 48.60 -9.35 6.00
C GLU A 713 47.33 -9.90 6.65
N LYS A 714 47.47 -10.71 7.70
CA LYS A 714 46.32 -11.32 8.38
C LYS A 714 45.41 -10.29 9.04
N MET A 715 45.96 -9.20 9.60
CA MET A 715 45.18 -8.10 10.14
C MET A 715 44.48 -7.29 9.05
N HIS A 716 45.14 -7.07 7.90
CA HIS A 716 44.54 -6.36 6.78
C HIS A 716 43.37 -7.17 6.19
N ASN A 717 43.57 -8.47 6.00
CA ASN A 717 42.49 -9.39 5.59
C ASN A 717 41.36 -9.45 6.63
N ALA A 718 41.66 -9.43 7.93
CA ALA A 718 40.63 -9.47 8.98
C ALA A 718 39.74 -8.21 8.97
N GLY A 719 40.31 -7.03 8.72
CA GLY A 719 39.51 -5.79 8.57
C GLY A 719 38.52 -5.87 7.42
N THR A 720 38.99 -6.33 6.24
CA THR A 720 38.11 -6.52 5.07
C THR A 720 37.03 -7.59 5.33
N ILE A 721 37.39 -8.73 5.93
CA ILE A 721 36.47 -9.84 6.26
C ILE A 721 35.40 -9.37 7.26
N ALA A 722 35.82 -8.63 8.31
CA ALA A 722 34.86 -8.00 9.25
C ALA A 722 33.95 -7.01 8.55
N GLY A 723 34.47 -6.22 7.61
CA GLY A 723 33.70 -5.32 6.74
C GLY A 723 32.62 -6.05 5.94
N MET A 724 32.97 -7.16 5.34
CA MET A 724 32.01 -8.01 4.61
C MET A 724 30.91 -8.56 5.53
N ALA A 725 31.22 -8.90 6.77
CA ALA A 725 30.25 -9.39 7.73
C ALA A 725 29.27 -8.28 8.14
N PHE A 726 29.77 -7.17 8.67
CA PHE A 726 28.89 -6.12 9.18
C PHE A 726 28.21 -5.31 8.08
N GLY A 727 28.74 -5.29 6.87
CA GLY A 727 28.07 -4.63 5.72
C GLY A 727 26.67 -5.17 5.45
N SER A 728 26.39 -6.41 5.85
CA SER A 728 25.06 -7.05 5.71
C SER A 728 24.38 -7.34 7.04
N ALA A 729 25.13 -7.58 8.14
CA ALA A 729 24.59 -7.84 9.47
C ALA A 729 24.41 -6.57 10.32
N PHE A 730 24.98 -5.45 9.91
CA PHE A 730 25.04 -4.20 10.70
C PHE A 730 25.80 -4.36 12.02
N LEU A 731 25.74 -3.33 12.85
CA LEU A 731 26.51 -3.21 14.08
C LEU A 731 25.59 -3.17 15.31
N GLY A 732 26.06 -2.64 16.43
CA GLY A 732 25.31 -2.57 17.66
C GLY A 732 25.60 -1.31 18.46
N ILE A 733 25.45 -1.42 19.79
CA ILE A 733 25.56 -0.24 20.69
C ILE A 733 27.00 0.13 21.05
N VAL A 734 27.99 -0.72 20.78
CA VAL A 734 29.40 -0.29 20.91
C VAL A 734 29.67 0.82 19.92
N HIS A 735 29.36 0.62 18.65
CA HIS A 735 29.51 1.64 17.61
C HIS A 735 28.62 2.85 17.87
N ALA A 736 27.36 2.63 18.25
CA ALA A 736 26.44 3.71 18.56
C ALA A 736 26.96 4.65 19.67
N MET A 737 27.53 4.10 20.73
CA MET A 737 28.18 4.88 21.80
C MET A 737 29.52 5.49 21.36
N SER A 738 30.30 4.74 20.58
CA SER A 738 31.60 5.17 20.08
C SER A 738 31.52 6.39 19.17
N HIS A 739 30.51 6.45 18.29
CA HIS A 739 30.29 7.60 17.40
C HIS A 739 30.13 8.90 18.18
N THR A 740 29.32 8.91 19.22
CA THR A 740 29.04 10.11 19.97
C THR A 740 30.15 10.45 20.97
N LEU A 741 30.71 9.46 21.70
CA LEU A 741 31.79 9.68 22.67
C LEU A 741 33.11 10.07 21.97
N GLY A 742 33.49 9.35 20.91
CA GLY A 742 34.70 9.63 20.15
C GLY A 742 34.68 11.02 19.55
N ALA A 743 33.55 11.46 18.97
CA ALA A 743 33.40 12.79 18.42
C ALA A 743 33.50 13.90 19.50
N THR A 744 32.83 13.69 20.65
CA THR A 744 32.76 14.71 21.70
C THR A 744 34.09 14.90 22.45
N PHE A 745 34.79 13.78 22.73
CA PHE A 745 36.03 13.82 23.52
C PHE A 745 37.31 13.64 22.68
N HIS A 746 37.18 13.70 21.35
CA HIS A 746 38.29 13.58 20.40
C HIS A 746 39.14 12.30 20.60
N ILE A 747 38.49 11.18 20.85
CA ILE A 747 39.13 9.88 21.04
C ILE A 747 39.04 9.09 19.73
N ALA A 748 40.11 8.41 19.34
CA ALA A 748 40.13 7.56 18.17
C ALA A 748 39.01 6.51 18.25
N HIS A 749 38.30 6.29 17.15
CA HIS A 749 37.09 5.44 17.08
C HIS A 749 37.34 4.00 17.58
N GLY A 750 38.36 3.33 17.06
CA GLY A 750 38.71 1.98 17.49
C GLY A 750 39.17 1.87 18.95
N ARG A 751 39.78 2.92 19.50
CA ARG A 751 40.12 3.02 20.92
C ARG A 751 38.87 3.11 21.80
N THR A 752 37.93 3.93 21.39
CA THR A 752 36.61 4.02 22.04
C THR A 752 35.91 2.66 22.02
N ASN A 753 35.93 1.95 20.86
CA ASN A 753 35.40 0.61 20.72
C ASN A 753 36.08 -0.39 21.67
N ALA A 754 37.42 -0.37 21.77
CA ALA A 754 38.19 -1.26 22.64
C ALA A 754 37.83 -1.13 24.13
N ILE A 755 37.48 0.07 24.57
CA ILE A 755 37.06 0.34 25.95
C ILE A 755 35.62 -0.12 26.20
N LEU A 756 34.71 0.14 25.26
CA LEU A 756 33.27 -0.17 25.39
C LEU A 756 32.93 -1.65 25.21
N LEU A 757 33.64 -2.35 24.32
CA LEU A 757 33.30 -3.69 23.85
C LEU A 757 33.13 -4.73 24.99
N PRO A 758 34.02 -4.85 25.96
CA PRO A 758 33.85 -5.83 27.06
C PRO A 758 32.59 -5.61 27.89
N HIS A 759 32.21 -4.35 28.10
CA HIS A 759 31.00 -3.98 28.86
C HIS A 759 29.73 -4.35 28.09
N VAL A 760 29.73 -4.10 26.79
CA VAL A 760 28.59 -4.43 25.91
C VAL A 760 28.45 -5.94 25.71
N ILE A 761 29.53 -6.71 25.66
CA ILE A 761 29.48 -8.18 25.62
C ILE A 761 28.78 -8.70 26.87
N ARG A 762 29.13 -8.25 28.07
CA ARG A 762 28.45 -8.64 29.32
C ARG A 762 26.99 -8.24 29.31
N TYR A 763 26.68 -7.03 28.87
CA TYR A 763 25.31 -6.52 28.73
C TYR A 763 24.48 -7.36 27.78
N ASN A 764 24.96 -7.60 26.57
CA ASN A 764 24.28 -8.44 25.58
C ASN A 764 24.29 -9.93 25.96
N GLY A 765 25.27 -10.38 26.73
CA GLY A 765 25.40 -11.75 27.23
C GLY A 765 24.40 -12.09 28.36
N THR A 766 23.62 -11.14 28.82
CA THR A 766 22.57 -11.35 29.81
C THR A 766 21.20 -11.35 29.14
N VAL A 767 20.35 -12.34 29.46
CA VAL A 767 18.99 -12.41 28.93
C VAL A 767 18.20 -11.20 29.42
N PRO A 768 17.66 -10.35 28.52
CA PRO A 768 17.04 -9.10 28.90
C PRO A 768 15.61 -9.27 29.39
N GLY A 769 15.19 -8.43 30.31
CA GLY A 769 13.77 -8.29 30.70
C GLY A 769 12.91 -7.62 29.62
N LYS A 770 13.53 -6.89 28.69
CA LYS A 770 12.87 -6.27 27.52
C LYS A 770 13.64 -6.59 26.23
N LEU A 771 12.98 -7.34 25.35
CA LEU A 771 13.50 -7.65 24.01
C LEU A 771 13.38 -6.44 23.09
N THR A 772 14.19 -6.42 22.00
CA THR A 772 14.05 -5.41 20.95
C THR A 772 12.67 -5.49 20.27
N GLY A 773 12.18 -4.37 19.74
CA GLY A 773 10.84 -4.30 19.18
C GLY A 773 10.62 -5.13 17.90
N TRP A 774 11.66 -5.32 17.09
CA TRP A 774 11.59 -6.06 15.82
C TRP A 774 12.77 -7.02 15.64
N PRO A 775 12.88 -8.07 16.48
CA PRO A 775 13.97 -9.04 16.33
C PRO A 775 13.80 -9.84 15.04
N LYS A 776 14.92 -10.08 14.37
CA LYS A 776 15.00 -11.00 13.22
C LYS A 776 15.34 -12.44 13.65
N TYR A 777 15.86 -12.63 14.85
CA TYR A 777 16.11 -13.94 15.45
C TYR A 777 14.80 -14.58 15.95
N GLU A 778 14.77 -15.90 16.01
CA GLU A 778 13.63 -16.67 16.55
C GLU A 778 13.56 -16.62 18.09
N SER A 779 14.72 -16.61 18.75
CA SER A 779 14.88 -16.50 20.19
C SER A 779 16.14 -15.71 20.52
N TYR A 780 16.20 -15.15 21.75
CA TYR A 780 17.39 -14.43 22.22
C TYR A 780 18.54 -15.42 22.44
N ARG A 781 19.61 -15.31 21.67
CA ARG A 781 20.73 -16.24 21.65
C ARG A 781 22.10 -15.56 21.78
N ALA A 782 22.17 -14.31 22.16
CA ALA A 782 23.46 -13.62 22.28
C ALA A 782 24.41 -14.30 23.29
N PRO A 783 23.95 -14.80 24.45
CA PRO A 783 24.83 -15.53 25.38
C PRO A 783 25.47 -16.77 24.74
N GLU A 784 24.70 -17.60 24.02
CA GLU A 784 25.17 -18.80 23.31
C GLU A 784 26.14 -18.43 22.18
N ARG A 785 25.86 -17.34 21.46
CA ARG A 785 26.74 -16.87 20.39
C ARG A 785 28.08 -16.38 20.92
N PHE A 786 28.16 -15.72 22.06
CA PHE A 786 29.44 -15.41 22.72
C PHE A 786 30.15 -16.68 23.24
N GLN A 787 29.40 -17.68 23.71
CA GLN A 787 29.94 -18.98 24.06
C GLN A 787 30.59 -19.66 22.86
N ASP A 788 29.98 -19.57 21.68
CA ASP A 788 30.54 -20.13 20.44
C ASP A 788 31.87 -19.46 20.05
N ILE A 789 31.96 -18.14 20.16
CA ILE A 789 33.22 -17.40 19.97
C ILE A 789 34.27 -17.89 20.97
N ALA A 790 33.92 -17.99 22.25
CA ALA A 790 34.83 -18.43 23.28
C ALA A 790 35.36 -19.87 23.02
N ARG A 791 34.48 -20.79 22.61
CA ARG A 791 34.87 -22.16 22.22
C ARG A 791 35.80 -22.17 21.02
N MET A 792 35.50 -21.39 19.97
CA MET A 792 36.36 -21.28 18.79
C MET A 792 37.78 -20.79 19.15
N LEU A 793 37.88 -19.86 20.10
CA LEU A 793 39.17 -19.35 20.60
C LEU A 793 39.85 -20.28 21.62
N GLY A 794 39.24 -21.42 21.97
CA GLY A 794 39.80 -22.34 22.99
C GLY A 794 39.70 -21.81 24.42
N LEU A 795 38.82 -20.86 24.69
CA LEU A 795 38.61 -20.29 26.01
C LEU A 795 37.64 -21.14 26.84
N PRO A 796 37.61 -21.00 28.19
CA PRO A 796 36.61 -21.64 29.03
C PRO A 796 35.18 -21.24 28.58
N ALA A 797 34.36 -22.23 28.27
CA ALA A 797 33.01 -21.98 27.74
C ALA A 797 32.06 -23.18 27.96
N ARG A 798 32.02 -23.74 29.18
CA ARG A 798 31.12 -24.84 29.54
C ARG A 798 29.66 -24.41 29.55
N THR A 799 29.41 -23.18 29.99
CA THR A 799 28.08 -22.56 30.00
C THR A 799 28.10 -21.26 29.19
N PRO A 800 26.96 -20.77 28.71
CA PRO A 800 26.87 -19.45 28.06
C PRO A 800 27.46 -18.33 28.91
N ALA A 801 27.12 -18.27 30.21
CA ALA A 801 27.68 -17.26 31.11
C ALA A 801 29.20 -17.31 31.26
N GLU A 802 29.79 -18.52 31.34
CA GLU A 802 31.24 -18.71 31.37
C GLU A 802 31.89 -18.26 30.02
N GLY A 803 31.21 -18.55 28.90
CA GLY A 803 31.66 -18.13 27.55
C GLY A 803 31.66 -16.63 27.40
N VAL A 804 30.59 -15.94 27.85
CA VAL A 804 30.49 -14.47 27.83
C VAL A 804 31.65 -13.85 28.62
N GLU A 805 31.86 -14.28 29.88
CA GLU A 805 32.88 -13.66 30.74
C GLU A 805 34.30 -13.98 30.26
N SER A 806 34.54 -15.20 29.79
CA SER A 806 35.89 -15.56 29.27
C SER A 806 36.23 -14.82 27.99
N TYR A 807 35.23 -14.58 27.11
CA TYR A 807 35.45 -13.79 25.89
C TYR A 807 35.69 -12.32 26.21
N ALA A 808 34.87 -11.68 27.07
CA ALA A 808 35.07 -10.32 27.50
C ALA A 808 36.47 -10.13 28.16
N THR A 809 36.86 -11.07 29.04
CA THR A 809 38.17 -11.05 29.69
C THR A 809 39.33 -11.26 28.68
N ALA A 810 39.14 -12.07 27.64
CA ALA A 810 40.15 -12.24 26.61
C ALA A 810 40.38 -10.95 25.80
N ILE A 811 39.31 -10.19 25.53
CA ILE A 811 39.41 -8.87 24.88
C ILE A 811 40.12 -7.87 25.80
N GLU A 812 39.84 -7.84 27.09
CA GLU A 812 40.53 -7.00 28.06
C GLU A 812 42.03 -7.29 28.07
N ARG A 813 42.44 -8.56 28.04
CA ARG A 813 43.84 -8.96 27.96
C ARG A 813 44.50 -8.55 26.64
N LEU A 814 43.80 -8.73 25.51
CA LEU A 814 44.31 -8.33 24.20
C LEU A 814 44.48 -6.82 24.13
N ARG A 815 43.54 -6.05 24.71
CA ARG A 815 43.60 -4.61 24.84
C ARG A 815 44.82 -4.17 25.62
N ASP A 816 45.06 -4.76 26.79
CA ASP A 816 46.21 -4.47 27.62
C ASP A 816 47.54 -4.84 26.90
N ALA A 817 47.62 -5.95 26.19
CA ALA A 817 48.79 -6.38 25.42
C ALA A 817 49.08 -5.44 24.23
N ALA A 818 48.04 -4.87 23.63
CA ALA A 818 48.16 -3.89 22.55
C ALA A 818 48.42 -2.45 23.04
N GLY A 819 48.50 -2.24 24.35
CA GLY A 819 48.80 -0.94 24.93
C GLY A 819 47.67 0.11 24.85
N VAL A 820 46.41 -0.34 24.77
CA VAL A 820 45.23 0.52 24.77
C VAL A 820 44.72 0.70 26.20
N GLU A 821 44.37 1.91 26.56
CA GLU A 821 43.89 2.26 27.89
C GLU A 821 42.60 1.52 28.27
N ARG A 822 42.44 1.29 29.59
CA ARG A 822 41.32 0.49 30.11
C ARG A 822 39.99 1.26 30.23
N SER A 823 40.07 2.62 30.29
CA SER A 823 38.90 3.44 30.55
C SER A 823 39.07 4.87 29.99
N PHE A 824 37.99 5.59 29.85
CA PHE A 824 38.00 6.99 29.42
C PHE A 824 38.70 7.89 30.45
N LYS A 825 38.62 7.56 31.73
CA LYS A 825 39.39 8.26 32.81
C LYS A 825 40.90 8.08 32.61
N ALA A 826 41.36 6.90 32.22
CA ALA A 826 42.76 6.60 31.97
C ALA A 826 43.31 7.36 30.75
N ILE A 827 42.52 7.67 29.77
CA ILE A 827 42.83 8.53 28.61
C ILE A 827 42.98 10.00 29.03
N GLY A 828 42.39 10.39 30.18
CA GLY A 828 42.41 11.78 30.68
C GLY A 828 41.15 12.59 30.37
N VAL A 829 40.04 11.95 30.06
CA VAL A 829 38.74 12.63 29.88
C VAL A 829 38.29 13.21 31.22
N ASP A 830 37.96 14.51 31.25
CA ASP A 830 37.52 15.19 32.49
C ASP A 830 36.20 14.60 33.00
N GLU A 831 36.19 14.21 34.29
CA GLU A 831 35.06 13.55 34.94
C GLU A 831 33.80 14.42 34.98
N GLN A 832 33.96 15.70 35.33
CA GLN A 832 32.83 16.60 35.45
C GLN A 832 32.15 16.84 34.11
N THR A 833 32.95 17.07 33.07
CA THR A 833 32.47 17.24 31.68
C THR A 833 31.79 15.98 31.19
N PHE A 834 32.39 14.79 31.41
CA PHE A 834 31.81 13.51 31.00
C PHE A 834 30.45 13.26 31.63
N LEU A 835 30.33 13.38 32.97
CA LEU A 835 29.11 13.11 33.70
C LEU A 835 28.00 14.13 33.37
N ALA A 836 28.33 15.40 33.16
CA ALA A 836 27.38 16.44 32.79
C ALA A 836 26.76 16.17 31.41
N ASP A 837 27.53 15.62 30.49
CA ASP A 837 27.12 15.37 29.11
C ASP A 837 26.52 13.97 28.89
N LEU A 838 26.61 13.07 29.86
CA LEU A 838 26.17 11.68 29.77
C LEU A 838 24.72 11.49 29.28
N PRO A 839 23.72 12.29 29.73
CA PRO A 839 22.35 12.15 29.22
C PRO A 839 22.24 12.43 27.71
N ARG A 840 22.96 13.43 27.21
CA ARG A 840 22.98 13.78 25.77
C ARG A 840 23.70 12.68 24.97
N GLN A 841 24.82 12.16 25.48
CA GLN A 841 25.58 11.09 24.83
C GLN A 841 24.73 9.80 24.70
N ALA A 842 23.99 9.41 25.74
CA ALA A 842 23.11 8.26 25.70
C ALA A 842 21.95 8.43 24.70
N LEU A 843 21.39 9.63 24.60
CA LEU A 843 20.34 9.92 23.61
C LEU A 843 20.89 9.86 22.18
N ASN A 844 22.06 10.48 21.93
CA ASN A 844 22.69 10.43 20.62
C ASN A 844 23.02 8.98 20.20
N ALA A 845 23.52 8.15 21.13
CA ALA A 845 23.78 6.73 20.87
C ALA A 845 22.48 5.95 20.60
N TYR A 846 21.39 6.25 21.29
CA TYR A 846 20.09 5.64 21.01
C TYR A 846 19.57 6.00 19.60
N GLU A 847 19.79 7.24 19.17
CA GLU A 847 19.38 7.72 17.85
C GLU A 847 20.33 7.30 16.72
N ASP A 848 21.48 6.73 17.02
CA ASP A 848 22.44 6.24 16.03
C ASP A 848 21.86 5.10 15.19
N GLN A 849 22.26 5.04 13.92
CA GLN A 849 21.78 4.03 12.95
C GLN A 849 22.25 2.60 13.29
N CYS A 850 23.28 2.43 14.10
CA CYS A 850 23.80 1.12 14.54
C CYS A 850 22.95 0.50 15.66
N ALA A 851 22.34 1.32 16.53
CA ALA A 851 21.61 0.87 17.72
C ALA A 851 20.46 -0.13 17.44
N PRO A 852 19.65 0.00 16.36
CA PRO A 852 18.57 -0.94 16.07
C PRO A 852 19.00 -2.38 15.76
N ALA A 853 20.24 -2.61 15.38
CA ALA A 853 20.76 -3.95 15.08
C ALA A 853 21.27 -4.70 16.31
N ASN A 854 21.39 -4.02 17.47
CA ASN A 854 21.80 -4.66 18.72
C ASN A 854 20.80 -5.75 19.14
N PRO A 855 21.26 -6.94 19.60
CA PRO A 855 20.37 -8.03 19.97
C PRO A 855 19.46 -7.73 21.16
N ARG A 856 19.91 -6.93 22.11
CA ARG A 856 19.13 -6.45 23.26
C ARG A 856 18.61 -5.05 23.02
N MET A 857 17.39 -4.73 23.53
CA MET A 857 16.83 -3.38 23.43
C MET A 857 17.75 -2.38 24.12
N PRO A 858 18.27 -1.36 23.40
CA PRO A 858 19.17 -0.37 23.97
C PRO A 858 18.38 0.67 24.79
N MET A 859 18.21 0.43 26.09
CA MET A 859 17.54 1.37 26.96
C MET A 859 18.47 2.56 27.30
N LEU A 860 17.92 3.78 27.39
CA LEU A 860 18.73 4.98 27.67
C LEU A 860 19.50 4.90 28.99
N ASP A 861 18.86 4.34 30.03
CA ASP A 861 19.50 4.17 31.32
C ASP A 861 20.60 3.10 31.30
N ASP A 862 20.40 2.02 30.54
CA ASP A 862 21.45 1.01 30.33
C ASP A 862 22.67 1.63 29.61
N MET A 863 22.45 2.43 28.59
CA MET A 863 23.54 3.11 27.87
C MET A 863 24.30 4.07 28.78
N ARG A 864 23.61 4.85 29.65
CA ARG A 864 24.25 5.69 30.66
C ARG A 864 25.11 4.88 31.62
N GLN A 865 24.64 3.73 32.08
CA GLN A 865 25.37 2.83 32.96
C GLN A 865 26.59 2.24 32.27
N LEU A 866 26.44 1.75 31.02
CA LEU A 866 27.56 1.22 30.22
C LEU A 866 28.63 2.28 29.96
N MET A 867 28.25 3.48 29.56
CA MET A 867 29.19 4.59 29.37
C MET A 867 29.91 4.96 30.66
N ARG A 868 29.20 4.99 31.80
CA ARG A 868 29.77 5.27 33.12
C ARG A 868 30.72 4.19 33.57
N ALA A 869 30.37 2.90 33.39
CA ALA A 869 31.26 1.79 33.69
C ALA A 869 32.53 1.84 32.84
N ALA A 870 32.44 2.13 31.55
CA ALA A 870 33.56 2.33 30.65
C ALA A 870 34.43 3.55 31.03
N TYR A 871 33.80 4.59 31.61
CA TYR A 871 34.54 5.77 32.09
C TYR A 871 35.48 5.40 33.26
N TYR A 872 35.00 4.66 34.26
CA TYR A 872 35.79 4.26 35.41
C TYR A 872 36.62 3.00 35.19
N GLY A 873 36.31 2.19 34.21
CA GLY A 873 36.90 0.85 34.00
C GLY A 873 36.36 -0.19 34.99
N ASP A 874 35.19 0.09 35.58
CA ASP A 874 34.54 -0.81 36.52
C ASP A 874 33.82 -1.93 35.77
N ARG A 875 33.84 -3.14 36.35
CA ARG A 875 32.98 -4.21 35.81
C ARG A 875 31.52 -3.89 36.08
N THR A 876 30.71 -3.96 35.07
CA THR A 876 29.25 -3.94 35.24
C THR A 876 28.80 -5.30 35.72
N ASP A 877 28.29 -5.37 36.94
CA ASP A 877 27.67 -6.58 37.51
C ASP A 877 26.36 -6.92 36.83
#